data_f4449ce9244a54a475741ed090b7d898
#
_entry.id   f4449ce9244a54a475741ed090b7d898
#
_cell.length_a   1.000
_cell.length_b   1.000
_cell.length_c   1.000
_cell.angle_alpha   90.00
_cell.angle_beta   90.00
_cell.angle_gamma   90.00
#
_symmetry.space_group_name_H-M   'P 1'
#
loop_
_entity.id
_entity.type
_entity.pdbx_description
1 polymer ?
#
loop_
_entity_poly.entity_id
_entity_poly.type
_entity_poly.pdbx_seq_one_letter_code
_entity_poly.pdbx_strand_id
1 'polypeptide(L)'
;MSGKISSALHHFFGKSRDGGKAIGHYRKLAEKGDADAQFYLGYLYEEGEKLDQDPSEMVKWYGLAAAQGHTEAEYRLGLCCYYGIGMEKDPAKAAEWFRKAAEKQHAGAEVGLGYAYFYGSGAEKNVSEAVKWFSLAADQGNADAQCCLGVCCSQGSGVERNMTEAAGWYEKAAEQGNSEAEYRLACCYLDGAGVDRDQKAGLKWLRGAAEDGVPDAQCRLARCYARGEGVKQDMHEAVKWYRDAALQGNGTALKYIADCYARGEVYEKDLAEAVSWYQKAAGAGEADAAAELGKFYAEGIGVEADREKAASWYHRAAEGYQTQAVEGNAHAQQRLGLCLFRGRGTQEDLDEAVHWFRIAAENGDAEAQADLARCYSLGQGVRRDRDQAMAWYRKAAESGFVEAFRMLGDMYTQAQNGTQNMDEAFKLYMKAAEHGSVIAEHRVGQCFMKGAGTEKNPEQAVFWYTKAAEQGLASAQMDLGVCYSFGNGVKQSDTEAMKWFKKAADQGYPRAQFAVGNCYQKGAGVPKNPEIAMEWIRRAADQGYADAQLYLGICFLNGVDVPQNKEEGIALIRQAAQTGNPDAELFLGICYAKGNGVEENLSLSVQWVHRAAVKGHAPAQKWLGDCFTRGDGVLVNPAAAAKWYYKSAVQGFPSAQKRLGDCLFEGWGIAEDKQEAAEWYLRAAQQGNKEAQELLQKYYYSGNQEK
;
A
#
# COMPACT_ATOMS: atom_id res chain seq x y z
N MET A 1 5.84 47.91 -9.31
CA MET A 1 5.52 49.36 -9.13
C MET A 1 6.50 50.10 -8.23
N SER A 2 7.17 49.47 -7.27
CA SER A 2 8.24 50.11 -6.47
C SER A 2 9.33 50.77 -7.31
N GLY A 3 9.73 50.16 -8.43
CA GLY A 3 10.74 50.69 -9.35
C GLY A 3 10.34 51.97 -10.10
N LYS A 4 9.04 52.22 -10.34
CA LYS A 4 8.61 53.48 -11.02
C LYS A 4 8.52 54.65 -10.04
N ILE A 5 8.10 54.40 -8.79
CA ILE A 5 8.07 55.42 -7.74
C ILE A 5 9.53 55.73 -7.32
N SER A 6 10.35 54.70 -7.13
CA SER A 6 11.78 54.84 -6.87
C SER A 6 12.49 55.58 -8.04
N SER A 7 12.15 55.25 -9.31
CA SER A 7 12.71 55.91 -10.49
C SER A 7 12.26 57.37 -10.63
N ALA A 8 11.00 57.70 -10.36
CA ALA A 8 10.52 59.09 -10.38
C ALA A 8 11.12 59.91 -9.23
N LEU A 9 11.27 59.31 -8.05
CA LEU A 9 11.90 59.90 -6.88
C LEU A 9 13.43 59.98 -7.05
N HIS A 10 14.07 59.02 -7.68
CA HIS A 10 15.47 59.08 -8.07
C HIS A 10 15.72 60.14 -9.13
N HIS A 11 14.81 60.40 -10.05
CA HIS A 11 14.92 61.44 -11.07
C HIS A 11 14.78 62.85 -10.45
N PHE A 12 13.95 62.99 -9.40
CA PHE A 12 13.79 64.26 -8.67
C PHE A 12 14.92 64.52 -7.65
N PHE A 13 15.54 63.46 -7.07
CA PHE A 13 16.49 63.57 -5.95
C PHE A 13 17.90 63.05 -6.24
N GLY A 14 18.16 62.51 -7.43
CA GLY A 14 19.44 61.90 -7.82
C GLY A 14 20.63 62.82 -7.84
N LYS A 15 20.52 64.08 -7.44
CA LYS A 15 21.61 65.09 -7.39
C LYS A 15 21.86 65.64 -6.01
N SER A 16 21.11 65.31 -4.96
CA SER A 16 21.36 65.82 -3.62
C SER A 16 22.25 64.87 -2.81
N ARG A 17 23.49 65.21 -2.60
CA ARG A 17 24.48 64.52 -1.73
C ARG A 17 24.18 64.60 -0.23
N ASP A 18 23.06 65.20 0.18
CA ASP A 18 22.73 65.52 1.58
C ASP A 18 21.33 64.95 1.92
N GLY A 19 21.24 63.59 2.09
CA GLY A 19 19.99 62.90 2.41
C GLY A 19 19.27 63.43 3.67
N GLY A 20 20.02 63.87 4.65
CA GLY A 20 19.45 64.42 5.91
C GLY A 20 18.69 65.73 5.72
N LYS A 21 19.17 66.64 4.84
CA LYS A 21 18.46 67.91 4.53
C LYS A 21 17.14 67.66 3.77
N ALA A 22 17.11 66.65 2.89
CA ALA A 22 15.94 66.29 2.15
C ALA A 22 14.84 65.74 3.10
N ILE A 23 15.20 64.85 4.02
CA ILE A 23 14.27 64.31 5.04
C ILE A 23 13.70 65.42 5.91
N GLY A 24 14.55 66.36 6.38
CA GLY A 24 14.12 67.52 7.16
C GLY A 24 13.16 68.42 6.38
N HIS A 25 13.31 68.53 5.05
CA HIS A 25 12.40 69.30 4.21
C HIS A 25 11.03 68.58 4.06
N TYR A 26 11.04 67.25 3.80
CA TYR A 26 9.77 66.45 3.76
C TYR A 26 9.06 66.46 5.08
N ARG A 27 9.74 66.35 6.22
CA ARG A 27 9.10 66.41 7.53
C ARG A 27 8.36 67.74 7.72
N LYS A 28 8.95 68.87 7.33
CA LYS A 28 8.31 70.18 7.39
C LYS A 28 7.10 70.34 6.48
N LEU A 29 7.15 69.74 5.28
CA LEU A 29 5.98 69.70 4.37
C LEU A 29 4.89 68.78 4.88
N ALA A 30 5.22 67.58 5.37
CA ALA A 30 4.31 66.65 5.99
C ALA A 30 3.60 67.21 7.23
N GLU A 31 4.36 67.94 8.08
CA GLU A 31 3.79 68.66 9.25
C GLU A 31 2.88 69.82 8.83
N LYS A 32 3.03 70.41 7.63
CA LYS A 32 2.11 71.43 7.08
C LYS A 32 0.90 70.84 6.39
N GLY A 33 0.80 69.47 6.37
CA GLY A 33 -0.37 68.78 5.83
C GLY A 33 -0.26 68.36 4.36
N ASP A 34 0.93 68.42 3.72
CA ASP A 34 1.13 67.93 2.37
C ASP A 34 1.00 66.39 2.34
N ALA A 35 0.04 65.88 1.58
CA ALA A 35 -0.26 64.46 1.57
C ALA A 35 0.82 63.62 0.92
N ASP A 36 1.46 64.13 -0.14
CA ASP A 36 2.58 63.39 -0.81
C ASP A 36 3.82 63.32 0.07
N ALA A 37 4.11 64.42 0.82
CA ALA A 37 5.18 64.44 1.79
C ALA A 37 4.91 63.51 3.00
N GLN A 38 3.67 63.43 3.47
CA GLN A 38 3.24 62.52 4.53
C GLN A 38 3.38 61.08 4.08
N PHE A 39 2.93 60.71 2.90
CA PHE A 39 3.11 59.38 2.34
C PHE A 39 4.61 59.01 2.20
N TYR A 40 5.42 59.95 1.67
CA TYR A 40 6.86 59.69 1.51
C TYR A 40 7.58 59.51 2.87
N LEU A 41 7.19 60.26 3.87
CA LEU A 41 7.73 60.09 5.21
C LEU A 41 7.35 58.74 5.85
N GLY A 42 6.14 58.31 5.66
CA GLY A 42 5.69 56.95 6.03
C GLY A 42 6.50 55.87 5.35
N TYR A 43 6.74 56.03 4.05
CA TYR A 43 7.56 55.10 3.25
C TYR A 43 9.04 55.06 3.72
N LEU A 44 9.63 56.17 4.11
CA LEU A 44 11.00 56.20 4.68
C LEU A 44 11.09 55.43 6.03
N TYR A 45 10.04 55.46 6.85
CA TYR A 45 9.97 54.67 8.06
C TYR A 45 9.71 53.16 7.77
N GLU A 46 9.06 52.84 6.65
CA GLU A 46 8.89 51.46 6.20
C GLU A 46 10.19 50.82 5.72
N GLU A 47 10.93 51.54 4.87
CA GLU A 47 12.19 51.05 4.26
C GLU A 47 13.36 50.91 5.25
N GLY A 48 13.43 51.80 6.24
CA GLY A 48 14.49 51.75 7.25
C GLY A 48 15.90 52.10 6.76
N GLU A 49 16.08 52.50 5.51
CA GLU A 49 17.40 52.78 4.93
C GLU A 49 17.98 54.12 5.37
N LYS A 50 17.14 55.13 5.57
CA LYS A 50 17.51 56.50 5.86
C LYS A 50 17.01 57.01 7.20
N LEU A 51 16.03 56.37 7.74
CA LEU A 51 15.48 56.53 9.09
C LEU A 51 15.39 55.13 9.71
N ASP A 52 15.57 55.02 11.03
CA ASP A 52 15.33 53.76 11.69
C ASP A 52 13.87 53.31 11.46
N GLN A 53 13.66 52.04 11.17
CA GLN A 53 12.31 51.48 10.99
C GLN A 53 11.46 51.76 12.23
N ASP A 54 10.35 52.45 12.05
CA ASP A 54 9.38 52.71 13.10
C ASP A 54 7.97 52.46 12.55
N PRO A 55 7.42 51.25 12.78
CA PRO A 55 6.07 50.89 12.29
C PRO A 55 4.96 51.82 12.83
N SER A 56 5.14 52.40 14.00
CA SER A 56 4.12 53.30 14.59
C SER A 56 4.13 54.68 13.89
N GLU A 57 5.29 55.26 13.65
CA GLU A 57 5.44 56.48 12.86
C GLU A 57 5.02 56.28 11.42
N MET A 58 5.37 55.12 10.82
CA MET A 58 4.94 54.72 9.47
C MET A 58 3.41 54.78 9.34
N VAL A 59 2.69 54.06 10.22
CA VAL A 59 1.22 54.01 10.23
C VAL A 59 0.59 55.39 10.44
N LYS A 60 1.18 56.20 11.34
CA LYS A 60 0.72 57.56 11.59
C LYS A 60 0.80 58.43 10.35
N TRP A 61 1.93 58.43 9.62
CA TRP A 61 2.12 59.22 8.44
C TRP A 61 1.28 58.70 7.24
N TYR A 62 1.17 57.39 7.04
CA TYR A 62 0.24 56.83 6.08
C TYR A 62 -1.20 57.19 6.40
N GLY A 63 -1.59 57.14 7.68
CA GLY A 63 -2.94 57.54 8.12
C GLY A 63 -3.30 58.98 7.81
N LEU A 64 -2.36 59.91 8.01
CA LEU A 64 -2.55 61.33 7.65
C LEU A 64 -2.67 61.57 6.17
N ALA A 65 -1.88 60.89 5.33
CA ALA A 65 -1.97 60.94 3.89
C ALA A 65 -3.25 60.29 3.35
N ALA A 66 -3.61 59.14 3.90
CA ALA A 66 -4.82 58.40 3.53
C ALA A 66 -6.10 59.19 3.91
N ALA A 67 -6.12 59.87 5.02
CA ALA A 67 -7.23 60.75 5.39
C ALA A 67 -7.46 61.92 4.44
N GLN A 68 -6.46 62.31 3.64
CA GLN A 68 -6.55 63.29 2.59
C GLN A 68 -6.84 62.67 1.21
N GLY A 69 -6.99 61.35 1.17
CA GLY A 69 -7.32 60.62 -0.05
C GLY A 69 -6.13 60.28 -0.93
N HIS A 70 -4.92 60.21 -0.41
CA HIS A 70 -3.75 59.73 -1.14
C HIS A 70 -3.88 58.22 -1.40
N THR A 71 -4.09 57.81 -2.62
CA THR A 71 -4.46 56.43 -3.01
C THR A 71 -3.46 55.41 -2.58
N GLU A 72 -2.14 55.63 -2.79
CA GLU A 72 -1.12 54.68 -2.36
C GLU A 72 -1.04 54.58 -0.83
N ALA A 73 -1.27 55.70 -0.09
CA ALA A 73 -1.31 55.65 1.38
C ALA A 73 -2.53 54.88 1.90
N GLU A 74 -3.68 55.03 1.27
CA GLU A 74 -4.87 54.21 1.58
C GLU A 74 -4.59 52.72 1.42
N TYR A 75 -3.93 52.29 0.31
CA TYR A 75 -3.54 50.92 0.10
C TYR A 75 -2.53 50.40 1.13
N ARG A 76 -1.44 51.18 1.40
CA ARG A 76 -0.42 50.83 2.39
C ARG A 76 -1.00 50.75 3.80
N LEU A 77 -1.87 51.66 4.18
CA LEU A 77 -2.58 51.61 5.44
C LEU A 77 -3.50 50.38 5.54
N GLY A 78 -4.15 50.03 4.44
CA GLY A 78 -4.92 48.77 4.34
C GLY A 78 -4.06 47.56 4.63
N LEU A 79 -2.83 47.47 4.06
CA LEU A 79 -1.87 46.40 4.36
C LEU A 79 -1.45 46.41 5.83
N CYS A 80 -1.16 47.58 6.43
CA CYS A 80 -0.84 47.69 7.84
C CYS A 80 -1.97 47.17 8.73
N CYS A 81 -3.21 47.51 8.44
CA CYS A 81 -4.40 46.96 9.12
C CYS A 81 -4.56 45.47 8.98
N TYR A 82 -4.29 44.93 7.77
CA TYR A 82 -4.46 43.51 7.47
C TYR A 82 -3.43 42.62 8.17
N TYR A 83 -2.16 43.05 8.18
CA TYR A 83 -1.06 42.30 8.80
C TYR A 83 -0.81 42.63 10.26
N GLY A 84 -1.34 43.77 10.77
CA GLY A 84 -1.07 44.25 12.13
C GLY A 84 0.31 44.90 12.24
N ILE A 85 0.81 45.59 11.21
CA ILE A 85 2.13 46.23 11.20
C ILE A 85 1.99 47.64 11.79
N GLY A 86 2.62 47.88 12.94
CA GLY A 86 2.57 49.17 13.65
C GLY A 86 1.22 49.52 14.29
N MET A 87 0.26 48.62 14.18
CA MET A 87 -1.08 48.75 14.75
C MET A 87 -1.71 47.37 14.99
N GLU A 88 -2.84 47.32 15.73
CA GLU A 88 -3.60 46.09 15.93
C GLU A 88 -4.20 45.59 14.61
N LYS A 89 -4.13 44.29 14.39
CA LYS A 89 -4.67 43.64 13.19
C LYS A 89 -6.19 43.82 13.13
N ASP A 90 -6.68 44.46 12.07
CA ASP A 90 -8.10 44.73 11.86
C ASP A 90 -8.46 44.51 10.36
N PRO A 91 -8.83 43.28 9.96
CA PRO A 91 -9.19 42.99 8.60
C PRO A 91 -10.39 43.79 8.06
N ALA A 92 -11.32 44.19 8.94
CA ALA A 92 -12.49 44.99 8.54
C ALA A 92 -12.08 46.37 8.09
N LYS A 93 -11.24 47.05 8.89
CA LYS A 93 -10.65 48.34 8.49
C LYS A 93 -9.75 48.21 7.24
N ALA A 94 -9.02 47.10 7.13
CA ALA A 94 -8.21 46.84 5.93
C ALA A 94 -9.10 46.83 4.66
N ALA A 95 -10.21 46.10 4.69
CA ALA A 95 -11.16 46.04 3.59
C ALA A 95 -11.77 47.41 3.24
N GLU A 96 -12.05 48.27 4.26
CA GLU A 96 -12.52 49.65 4.03
C GLU A 96 -11.47 50.49 3.31
N TRP A 97 -10.21 50.43 3.72
CA TRP A 97 -9.11 51.15 3.07
C TRP A 97 -8.80 50.62 1.68
N PHE A 98 -8.82 49.31 1.48
CA PHE A 98 -8.68 48.72 0.14
C PHE A 98 -9.81 49.17 -0.79
N ARG A 99 -11.06 49.26 -0.32
CA ARG A 99 -12.18 49.73 -1.11
C ARG A 99 -11.96 51.17 -1.58
N LYS A 100 -11.57 52.09 -0.67
CA LYS A 100 -11.27 53.48 -1.04
C LYS A 100 -10.23 53.60 -2.12
N ALA A 101 -9.13 52.85 -2.01
CA ALA A 101 -8.07 52.86 -2.98
C ALA A 101 -8.50 52.15 -4.31
N ALA A 102 -9.28 51.04 -4.22
CA ALA A 102 -9.80 50.30 -5.37
C ALA A 102 -10.79 51.12 -6.20
N GLU A 103 -11.67 51.92 -5.55
CA GLU A 103 -12.56 52.87 -6.23
C GLU A 103 -11.79 53.91 -7.07
N LYS A 104 -10.50 54.14 -6.74
CA LYS A 104 -9.58 54.98 -7.50
C LYS A 104 -8.70 54.17 -8.46
N GLN A 105 -9.10 52.96 -8.77
CA GLN A 105 -8.42 52.05 -9.72
C GLN A 105 -6.98 51.69 -9.32
N HIS A 106 -6.72 51.52 -8.02
CA HIS A 106 -5.45 51.04 -7.54
C HIS A 106 -5.40 49.51 -7.59
N ALA A 107 -4.65 48.94 -8.54
CA ALA A 107 -4.63 47.48 -8.80
C ALA A 107 -4.30 46.63 -7.58
N GLY A 108 -3.32 47.05 -6.76
CA GLY A 108 -2.98 46.32 -5.52
C GLY A 108 -4.10 46.31 -4.49
N ALA A 109 -4.88 47.39 -4.40
CA ALA A 109 -6.02 47.48 -3.52
C ALA A 109 -7.22 46.66 -4.02
N GLU A 110 -7.42 46.61 -5.34
CA GLU A 110 -8.40 45.72 -5.96
C GLU A 110 -8.11 44.26 -5.66
N VAL A 111 -6.82 43.83 -5.72
CA VAL A 111 -6.39 42.48 -5.29
C VAL A 111 -6.67 42.26 -3.80
N GLY A 112 -6.30 43.23 -2.93
CA GLY A 112 -6.54 43.15 -1.50
C GLY A 112 -8.04 43.04 -1.15
N LEU A 113 -8.89 43.80 -1.84
CA LEU A 113 -10.33 43.74 -1.66
C LEU A 113 -10.91 42.43 -2.25
N GLY A 114 -10.38 41.93 -3.37
CA GLY A 114 -10.69 40.61 -3.91
C GLY A 114 -10.41 39.49 -2.92
N TYR A 115 -9.28 39.50 -2.25
CA TYR A 115 -8.96 38.56 -1.18
C TYR A 115 -9.90 38.68 0.02
N ALA A 116 -10.25 39.93 0.42
CA ALA A 116 -11.20 40.13 1.51
C ALA A 116 -12.54 39.45 1.25
N TYR A 117 -13.07 39.58 0.04
CA TYR A 117 -14.30 38.89 -0.36
C TYR A 117 -14.12 37.38 -0.59
N PHE A 118 -12.99 36.93 -1.11
CA PHE A 118 -12.74 35.52 -1.41
C PHE A 118 -12.68 34.66 -0.14
N TYR A 119 -11.95 35.16 0.86
CA TYR A 119 -11.78 34.44 2.15
C TYR A 119 -12.79 34.85 3.21
N GLY A 120 -13.54 35.92 3.01
CA GLY A 120 -14.42 36.47 4.05
C GLY A 120 -13.65 37.18 5.16
N SER A 121 -12.46 37.70 4.89
CA SER A 121 -11.59 38.37 5.87
C SER A 121 -11.80 39.87 5.85
N GLY A 122 -12.63 40.38 6.80
CA GLY A 122 -13.00 41.79 6.87
C GLY A 122 -14.16 42.21 5.98
N ALA A 123 -14.69 41.32 5.16
CA ALA A 123 -15.92 41.47 4.39
C ALA A 123 -16.71 40.15 4.39
N GLU A 124 -18.01 40.19 4.16
CA GLU A 124 -18.81 38.99 4.01
C GLU A 124 -18.29 38.19 2.78
N LYS A 125 -18.10 36.89 2.95
CA LYS A 125 -17.56 36.04 1.87
C LYS A 125 -18.45 36.08 0.63
N ASN A 126 -17.92 36.55 -0.48
CA ASN A 126 -18.61 36.65 -1.77
C ASN A 126 -17.61 36.43 -2.92
N VAL A 127 -17.49 35.17 -3.36
CA VAL A 127 -16.49 34.78 -4.36
C VAL A 127 -16.75 35.42 -5.71
N SER A 128 -18.03 35.63 -6.10
CA SER A 128 -18.38 36.31 -7.36
C SER A 128 -17.97 37.79 -7.35
N GLU A 129 -18.04 38.45 -6.19
CA GLU A 129 -17.57 39.84 -6.06
C GLU A 129 -16.02 39.87 -6.06
N ALA A 130 -15.37 38.89 -5.42
CA ALA A 130 -13.91 38.75 -5.47
C ALA A 130 -13.39 38.66 -6.92
N VAL A 131 -14.04 37.82 -7.75
CA VAL A 131 -13.68 37.68 -9.17
C VAL A 131 -13.78 39.00 -9.94
N LYS A 132 -14.80 39.84 -9.68
CA LYS A 132 -14.89 41.16 -10.34
C LYS A 132 -13.68 42.04 -10.00
N TRP A 133 -13.29 42.08 -8.74
CA TRP A 133 -12.13 42.88 -8.31
C TRP A 133 -10.81 42.30 -8.86
N PHE A 134 -10.66 40.98 -8.89
CA PHE A 134 -9.51 40.37 -9.55
C PHE A 134 -9.48 40.67 -11.06
N SER A 135 -10.64 40.68 -11.73
CA SER A 135 -10.70 40.99 -13.17
C SER A 135 -10.26 42.43 -13.44
N LEU A 136 -10.74 43.40 -12.64
CA LEU A 136 -10.33 44.80 -12.79
C LEU A 136 -8.82 44.99 -12.63
N ALA A 137 -8.21 44.38 -11.63
CA ALA A 137 -6.77 44.42 -11.41
C ALA A 137 -6.00 43.66 -12.50
N ALA A 138 -6.51 42.52 -12.99
CA ALA A 138 -5.90 41.72 -14.04
C ALA A 138 -5.90 42.46 -15.40
N ASP A 139 -6.96 43.20 -15.71
CA ASP A 139 -7.07 44.06 -16.89
C ASP A 139 -6.05 45.21 -16.84
N GLN A 140 -5.69 45.68 -15.68
CA GLN A 140 -4.58 46.62 -15.48
C GLN A 140 -3.18 46.00 -15.58
N GLY A 141 -3.10 44.66 -15.81
CA GLY A 141 -1.85 43.93 -15.94
C GLY A 141 -1.24 43.48 -14.62
N ASN A 142 -1.98 43.53 -13.50
CA ASN A 142 -1.45 43.05 -12.23
C ASN A 142 -1.26 41.53 -12.25
N ALA A 143 -0.02 41.03 -12.06
CA ALA A 143 0.33 39.64 -12.15
C ALA A 143 -0.33 38.79 -11.05
N ASP A 144 -0.46 39.31 -9.83
CA ASP A 144 -1.10 38.60 -8.73
C ASP A 144 -2.60 38.41 -9.00
N ALA A 145 -3.26 39.43 -9.53
CA ALA A 145 -4.66 39.35 -9.93
C ALA A 145 -4.88 38.34 -11.06
N GLN A 146 -4.00 38.34 -12.07
CA GLN A 146 -4.03 37.38 -13.17
C GLN A 146 -3.87 35.94 -12.63
N CYS A 147 -2.93 35.70 -11.71
CA CYS A 147 -2.79 34.41 -11.04
C CYS A 147 -4.05 34.01 -10.27
N CYS A 148 -4.62 34.94 -9.47
CA CYS A 148 -5.87 34.69 -8.71
C CYS A 148 -7.05 34.38 -9.63
N LEU A 149 -7.19 35.10 -10.73
CA LEU A 149 -8.24 34.88 -11.71
C LEU A 149 -8.09 33.50 -12.39
N GLY A 150 -6.85 33.11 -12.72
CA GLY A 150 -6.53 31.77 -13.18
C GLY A 150 -6.93 30.70 -12.18
N VAL A 151 -6.72 30.91 -10.88
CA VAL A 151 -7.17 30.00 -9.81
C VAL A 151 -8.71 29.92 -9.78
N CYS A 152 -9.40 31.05 -9.86
CA CYS A 152 -10.88 31.07 -9.89
C CYS A 152 -11.42 30.29 -11.09
N CYS A 153 -10.87 30.50 -12.28
CA CYS A 153 -11.25 29.78 -13.50
C CYS A 153 -10.95 28.27 -13.42
N SER A 154 -9.82 27.89 -12.86
CA SER A 154 -9.43 26.47 -12.75
C SER A 154 -10.31 25.68 -11.76
N GLN A 155 -10.78 26.33 -10.71
CA GLN A 155 -11.61 25.72 -9.66
C GLN A 155 -13.13 25.87 -9.93
N GLY A 156 -13.54 26.80 -10.80
CA GLY A 156 -14.93 27.18 -10.95
C GLY A 156 -15.45 28.02 -9.76
N SER A 157 -14.56 28.77 -9.10
CA SER A 157 -14.88 29.57 -7.94
C SER A 157 -15.37 30.96 -8.34
N GLY A 158 -16.68 31.19 -8.25
CA GLY A 158 -17.34 32.45 -8.63
C GLY A 158 -17.48 32.69 -10.17
N VAL A 159 -16.94 31.78 -10.98
CA VAL A 159 -17.02 31.70 -12.42
C VAL A 159 -17.19 30.25 -12.86
N GLU A 160 -17.63 30.02 -14.11
CA GLU A 160 -17.65 28.67 -14.68
C GLU A 160 -16.21 28.11 -14.79
N ARG A 161 -16.06 26.83 -14.49
CA ARG A 161 -14.74 26.18 -14.56
C ARG A 161 -14.25 26.12 -16.00
N ASN A 162 -13.11 26.72 -16.26
CA ASN A 162 -12.49 26.77 -17.58
C ASN A 162 -10.97 26.69 -17.49
N MET A 163 -10.41 25.50 -17.73
CA MET A 163 -8.97 25.27 -17.64
C MET A 163 -8.17 25.98 -18.73
N THR A 164 -8.74 26.17 -19.92
CA THR A 164 -8.08 26.89 -21.02
C THR A 164 -7.90 28.35 -20.69
N GLU A 165 -8.93 28.97 -20.14
CA GLU A 165 -8.87 30.36 -19.70
C GLU A 165 -7.92 30.53 -18.50
N ALA A 166 -7.97 29.57 -17.55
CA ALA A 166 -7.05 29.56 -16.42
C ALA A 166 -5.58 29.51 -16.86
N ALA A 167 -5.23 28.64 -17.82
CA ALA A 167 -3.88 28.55 -18.36
C ALA A 167 -3.44 29.86 -19.04
N GLY A 168 -4.32 30.52 -19.79
CA GLY A 168 -4.03 31.81 -20.39
C GLY A 168 -3.78 32.93 -19.37
N TRP A 169 -4.49 32.91 -18.22
CA TRP A 169 -4.22 33.85 -17.14
C TRP A 169 -2.91 33.53 -16.41
N TYR A 170 -2.61 32.25 -16.18
CA TYR A 170 -1.32 31.84 -15.60
C TYR A 170 -0.15 32.23 -16.50
N GLU A 171 -0.28 32.08 -17.83
CA GLU A 171 0.76 32.46 -18.78
C GLU A 171 1.07 33.94 -18.70
N LYS A 172 0.05 34.81 -18.71
CA LYS A 172 0.25 36.27 -18.57
C LYS A 172 0.93 36.65 -17.26
N ALA A 173 0.58 35.99 -16.15
CA ALA A 173 1.20 36.26 -14.87
C ALA A 173 2.63 35.72 -14.80
N ALA A 174 2.87 34.51 -15.34
CA ALA A 174 4.19 33.88 -15.38
C ALA A 174 5.20 34.68 -16.23
N GLU A 175 4.75 35.22 -17.37
CA GLU A 175 5.60 36.11 -18.21
C GLU A 175 6.03 37.38 -17.49
N GLN A 176 5.33 37.78 -16.43
CA GLN A 176 5.68 38.89 -15.56
C GLN A 176 6.53 38.45 -14.35
N GLY A 177 6.91 37.17 -14.24
CA GLY A 177 7.72 36.64 -13.17
C GLY A 177 6.94 36.32 -11.88
N ASN A 178 5.63 36.04 -11.97
CA ASN A 178 4.89 35.53 -10.83
C ASN A 178 5.16 34.02 -10.65
N SER A 179 5.97 33.66 -9.67
CA SER A 179 6.47 32.30 -9.45
C SER A 179 5.34 31.29 -9.13
N GLU A 180 4.27 31.73 -8.46
CA GLU A 180 3.10 30.87 -8.22
C GLU A 180 2.35 30.56 -9.55
N ALA A 181 2.23 31.56 -10.44
CA ALA A 181 1.65 31.36 -11.77
C ALA A 181 2.57 30.49 -12.65
N GLU A 182 3.89 30.62 -12.56
CA GLU A 182 4.84 29.72 -13.24
C GLU A 182 4.63 28.27 -12.82
N TYR A 183 4.50 28.02 -11.52
CA TYR A 183 4.20 26.67 -11.01
C TYR A 183 2.86 26.14 -11.55
N ARG A 184 1.80 26.94 -11.52
CA ARG A 184 0.48 26.53 -12.00
C ARG A 184 0.45 26.30 -13.51
N LEU A 185 1.10 27.15 -14.28
CA LEU A 185 1.29 26.97 -15.72
C LEU A 185 2.09 25.71 -16.03
N ALA A 186 3.17 25.46 -15.28
CA ALA A 186 3.94 24.23 -15.38
C ALA A 186 3.06 22.99 -15.18
N CYS A 187 2.17 23.01 -14.19
CA CYS A 187 1.19 21.93 -13.97
C CYS A 187 0.26 21.77 -15.16
N CYS A 188 -0.25 22.86 -15.74
CA CYS A 188 -1.11 22.81 -16.93
C CYS A 188 -0.39 22.10 -18.10
N TYR A 189 0.85 22.45 -18.40
CA TYR A 189 1.62 21.81 -19.48
C TYR A 189 2.00 20.35 -19.18
N LEU A 190 2.37 20.02 -17.94
CA LEU A 190 2.75 18.66 -17.57
C LEU A 190 1.55 17.70 -17.59
N ASP A 191 0.38 18.18 -17.18
CA ASP A 191 -0.84 17.37 -17.06
C ASP A 191 -1.73 17.45 -18.32
N GLY A 192 -1.48 18.39 -19.23
CA GLY A 192 -2.32 18.65 -20.41
C GLY A 192 -3.68 19.27 -20.04
N ALA A 193 -3.71 20.09 -18.98
CA ALA A 193 -4.93 20.68 -18.45
C ALA A 193 -5.14 22.11 -19.00
N GLY A 194 -6.09 22.26 -19.93
CA GLY A 194 -6.38 23.53 -20.59
C GLY A 194 -5.42 23.94 -21.71
N VAL A 195 -4.32 23.22 -21.87
CA VAL A 195 -3.30 23.34 -22.93
C VAL A 195 -2.86 21.97 -23.39
N ASP A 196 -2.30 21.87 -24.59
CA ASP A 196 -1.70 20.63 -25.05
C ASP A 196 -0.53 20.24 -24.13
N ARG A 197 -0.43 18.96 -23.81
CA ARG A 197 0.65 18.47 -22.97
C ARG A 197 2.00 18.72 -23.60
N ASP A 198 2.82 19.53 -22.95
CA ASP A 198 4.19 19.79 -23.32
C ASP A 198 5.12 19.65 -22.10
N GLN A 199 5.76 18.49 -22.02
CA GLN A 199 6.66 18.17 -20.90
C GLN A 199 7.87 19.10 -20.83
N LYS A 200 8.38 19.56 -21.98
CA LYS A 200 9.55 20.44 -22.04
C LYS A 200 9.22 21.85 -21.56
N ALA A 201 8.10 22.40 -22.03
CA ALA A 201 7.59 23.70 -21.59
C ALA A 201 7.25 23.65 -20.08
N GLY A 202 6.54 22.58 -19.65
CA GLY A 202 6.20 22.39 -18.25
C GLY A 202 7.41 22.35 -17.32
N LEU A 203 8.45 21.59 -17.69
CA LEU A 203 9.69 21.52 -16.88
C LEU A 203 10.47 22.85 -16.86
N LYS A 204 10.42 23.66 -17.94
CA LYS A 204 11.05 24.97 -17.96
C LYS A 204 10.43 25.88 -16.90
N TRP A 205 9.11 26.01 -16.92
CA TRP A 205 8.38 26.85 -15.96
C TRP A 205 8.48 26.30 -14.53
N LEU A 206 8.41 24.96 -14.37
CA LEU A 206 8.56 24.33 -13.07
C LEU A 206 9.92 24.60 -12.41
N ARG A 207 10.99 24.61 -13.23
CA ARG A 207 12.33 24.93 -12.73
C ARG A 207 12.43 26.38 -12.30
N GLY A 208 11.89 27.33 -13.09
CA GLY A 208 11.84 28.73 -12.70
C GLY A 208 11.18 28.92 -11.34
N ALA A 209 9.96 28.45 -11.20
CA ALA A 209 9.23 28.52 -9.92
C ALA A 209 9.96 27.84 -8.73
N ALA A 210 10.65 26.71 -8.98
CA ALA A 210 11.42 26.01 -7.95
C ALA A 210 12.69 26.81 -7.52
N GLU A 211 13.38 27.42 -8.47
CA GLU A 211 14.54 28.29 -8.24
C GLU A 211 14.13 29.56 -7.49
N ASP A 212 12.94 30.09 -7.75
CA ASP A 212 12.34 31.22 -7.02
C ASP A 212 11.82 30.82 -5.62
N GLY A 213 11.92 29.54 -5.26
CA GLY A 213 11.65 29.07 -3.91
C GLY A 213 10.23 28.63 -3.65
N VAL A 214 9.36 28.43 -4.66
CA VAL A 214 8.00 27.90 -4.46
C VAL A 214 8.06 26.45 -3.96
N PRO A 215 7.59 26.12 -2.72
CA PRO A 215 7.79 24.78 -2.13
C PRO A 215 7.10 23.67 -2.92
N ASP A 216 5.92 23.94 -3.47
CA ASP A 216 5.17 22.97 -4.26
C ASP A 216 5.85 22.71 -5.62
N ALA A 217 6.47 23.72 -6.22
CA ALA A 217 7.27 23.58 -7.43
C ALA A 217 8.54 22.76 -7.17
N GLN A 218 9.24 23.03 -6.07
CA GLN A 218 10.41 22.24 -5.63
C GLN A 218 10.03 20.79 -5.41
N CYS A 219 8.93 20.53 -4.71
CA CYS A 219 8.42 19.18 -4.46
C CYS A 219 8.05 18.45 -5.77
N ARG A 220 7.38 19.12 -6.72
CA ARG A 220 7.03 18.53 -8.01
C ARG A 220 8.25 18.28 -8.89
N LEU A 221 9.22 19.20 -8.92
CA LEU A 221 10.49 19.04 -9.64
C LEU A 221 11.30 17.87 -9.07
N ALA A 222 11.36 17.76 -7.74
CA ALA A 222 11.97 16.63 -7.05
C ALA A 222 11.34 15.29 -7.49
N ARG A 223 10.02 15.23 -7.60
CA ARG A 223 9.31 14.05 -8.10
C ARG A 223 9.67 13.71 -9.54
N CYS A 224 9.84 14.73 -10.40
CA CYS A 224 10.27 14.51 -11.78
C CYS A 224 11.67 13.87 -11.82
N TYR A 225 12.61 14.33 -11.00
CA TYR A 225 13.95 13.71 -10.89
C TYR A 225 13.87 12.31 -10.27
N ALA A 226 13.06 12.08 -9.25
CA ALA A 226 12.92 10.76 -8.62
C ALA A 226 12.39 9.68 -9.58
N ARG A 227 11.50 10.07 -10.51
CA ARG A 227 10.85 9.15 -11.46
C ARG A 227 11.46 9.17 -12.87
N GLY A 228 12.31 10.12 -13.18
CA GLY A 228 12.80 10.32 -14.54
C GLY A 228 11.73 10.88 -15.50
N GLU A 229 10.77 11.65 -14.99
CA GLU A 229 9.67 12.23 -15.79
C GLU A 229 10.18 13.48 -16.54
N GLY A 230 10.57 13.31 -17.81
CA GLY A 230 11.10 14.37 -18.68
C GLY A 230 12.50 14.85 -18.36
N VAL A 231 13.11 14.32 -17.32
CA VAL A 231 14.51 14.50 -16.93
C VAL A 231 15.16 13.13 -16.70
N LYS A 232 16.49 13.07 -16.77
CA LYS A 232 17.18 11.83 -16.36
C LYS A 232 16.91 11.58 -14.88
N GLN A 233 16.53 10.35 -14.55
CA GLN A 233 16.35 9.97 -13.15
C GLN A 233 17.61 10.23 -12.33
N ASP A 234 17.46 10.96 -11.25
CA ASP A 234 18.52 11.31 -10.31
C ASP A 234 17.95 11.48 -8.90
N MET A 235 18.17 10.47 -8.07
CA MET A 235 17.65 10.46 -6.70
C MET A 235 18.36 11.47 -5.79
N HIS A 236 19.63 11.79 -6.05
CA HIS A 236 20.36 12.78 -5.25
C HIS A 236 19.84 14.19 -5.52
N GLU A 237 19.61 14.52 -6.80
CA GLU A 237 19.01 15.82 -7.16
C GLU A 237 17.56 15.90 -6.67
N ALA A 238 16.79 14.81 -6.73
CA ALA A 238 15.45 14.76 -6.18
C ALA A 238 15.42 15.09 -4.67
N VAL A 239 16.29 14.44 -3.89
CA VAL A 239 16.35 14.65 -2.43
C VAL A 239 16.79 16.08 -2.09
N LYS A 240 17.67 16.70 -2.88
CA LYS A 240 18.08 18.10 -2.68
C LYS A 240 16.86 19.04 -2.79
N TRP A 241 16.07 18.94 -3.85
CA TRP A 241 14.85 19.73 -4.03
C TRP A 241 13.79 19.44 -2.97
N TYR A 242 13.60 18.17 -2.59
CA TYR A 242 12.72 17.83 -1.47
C TYR A 242 13.21 18.46 -0.15
N ARG A 243 14.52 18.53 0.08
CA ARG A 243 15.07 19.14 1.29
C ARG A 243 14.80 20.64 1.33
N ASP A 244 14.95 21.33 0.20
CA ASP A 244 14.65 22.77 0.10
C ASP A 244 13.17 23.05 0.38
N ALA A 245 12.26 22.24 -0.17
CA ALA A 245 10.82 22.34 0.14
C ALA A 245 10.51 21.99 1.62
N ALA A 246 11.19 20.98 2.17
CA ALA A 246 11.00 20.55 3.55
C ALA A 246 11.45 21.61 4.57
N LEU A 247 12.52 22.35 4.27
CA LEU A 247 12.98 23.48 5.09
C LEU A 247 11.93 24.60 5.18
N GLN A 248 11.07 24.73 4.18
CA GLN A 248 9.95 25.65 4.15
C GLN A 248 8.64 25.05 4.76
N GLY A 249 8.71 23.82 5.31
CA GLY A 249 7.59 23.17 5.98
C GLY A 249 6.62 22.44 5.04
N ASN A 250 6.98 22.17 3.79
CA ASN A 250 6.14 21.40 2.90
C ASN A 250 5.97 19.95 3.42
N GLY A 251 4.75 19.56 3.79
CA GLY A 251 4.44 18.27 4.43
C GLY A 251 4.82 17.06 3.56
N THR A 252 4.52 17.12 2.28
CA THR A 252 4.84 16.04 1.32
C THR A 252 6.34 15.85 1.17
N ALA A 253 7.11 16.94 1.13
CA ALA A 253 8.57 16.89 1.07
C ALA A 253 9.18 16.33 2.38
N LEU A 254 8.67 16.76 3.54
CA LEU A 254 9.06 16.23 4.84
C LEU A 254 8.83 14.72 4.93
N LYS A 255 7.68 14.25 4.46
CA LYS A 255 7.35 12.82 4.41
C LYS A 255 8.32 12.06 3.48
N TYR A 256 8.62 12.61 2.29
CA TYR A 256 9.54 11.96 1.37
C TYR A 256 10.95 11.77 1.97
N ILE A 257 11.46 12.77 2.66
CA ILE A 257 12.75 12.66 3.38
C ILE A 257 12.67 11.55 4.45
N ALA A 258 11.56 11.48 5.20
CA ALA A 258 11.35 10.40 6.16
C ALA A 258 11.36 9.01 5.50
N ASP A 259 10.69 8.87 4.35
CA ASP A 259 10.67 7.63 3.56
C ASP A 259 12.10 7.22 3.11
N CYS A 260 12.94 8.19 2.70
CA CYS A 260 14.33 7.92 2.32
C CYS A 260 15.17 7.38 3.49
N TYR A 261 15.04 7.94 4.69
CA TYR A 261 15.69 7.38 5.89
C TYR A 261 15.13 6.02 6.30
N ALA A 262 13.82 5.82 6.18
CA ALA A 262 13.18 4.55 6.54
C ALA A 262 13.61 3.39 5.63
N ARG A 263 13.79 3.66 4.34
CA ARG A 263 14.17 2.65 3.33
C ARG A 263 15.68 2.50 3.17
N GLY A 264 16.48 3.49 3.55
CA GLY A 264 17.91 3.56 3.28
C GLY A 264 18.20 3.91 1.81
N GLU A 265 17.33 4.71 1.20
CA GLU A 265 17.51 5.25 -0.16
C GLU A 265 18.20 6.62 -0.07
N VAL A 266 19.33 6.81 -0.76
CA VAL A 266 20.16 8.03 -0.75
C VAL A 266 20.86 8.30 0.59
N TYR A 267 20.19 8.09 1.71
CA TYR A 267 20.74 8.15 3.07
C TYR A 267 20.97 6.75 3.62
N GLU A 268 21.89 6.61 4.58
CA GLU A 268 21.94 5.36 5.38
C GLU A 268 20.63 5.18 6.14
N LYS A 269 20.18 3.93 6.22
CA LYS A 269 18.92 3.60 6.89
C LYS A 269 18.97 3.99 8.36
N ASP A 270 18.13 4.94 8.75
CA ASP A 270 17.96 5.39 10.12
C ASP A 270 16.47 5.54 10.46
N LEU A 271 15.97 4.58 11.21
CA LEU A 271 14.54 4.53 11.55
C LEU A 271 14.16 5.56 12.63
N ALA A 272 15.10 5.97 13.49
CA ALA A 272 14.85 7.00 14.50
C ALA A 272 14.76 8.39 13.84
N GLU A 273 15.68 8.68 12.91
CA GLU A 273 15.65 9.91 12.12
C GLU A 273 14.38 9.94 11.23
N ALA A 274 13.98 8.82 10.62
CA ALA A 274 12.73 8.73 9.87
C ALA A 274 11.51 9.13 10.71
N VAL A 275 11.41 8.65 11.96
CA VAL A 275 10.33 9.03 12.90
C VAL A 275 10.33 10.53 13.16
N SER A 276 11.49 11.15 13.37
CA SER A 276 11.61 12.60 13.58
C SER A 276 11.05 13.40 12.39
N TRP A 277 11.39 12.98 11.16
CA TRP A 277 10.88 13.62 9.94
C TRP A 277 9.38 13.37 9.72
N TYR A 278 8.88 12.16 9.98
CA TYR A 278 7.44 11.89 9.94
C TYR A 278 6.67 12.75 10.96
N GLN A 279 7.23 13.00 12.17
CA GLN A 279 6.60 13.88 13.15
C GLN A 279 6.49 15.32 12.64
N LYS A 280 7.53 15.85 11.99
CA LYS A 280 7.50 17.17 11.35
C LYS A 280 6.46 17.22 10.23
N ALA A 281 6.41 16.19 9.37
CA ALA A 281 5.43 16.10 8.30
C ALA A 281 3.98 16.03 8.81
N ALA A 282 3.72 15.20 9.82
CA ALA A 282 2.42 15.14 10.48
C ALA A 282 2.08 16.46 11.20
N GLY A 283 3.09 17.16 11.74
CA GLY A 283 2.95 18.52 12.27
C GLY A 283 2.50 19.54 11.24
N ALA A 284 2.97 19.38 9.99
CA ALA A 284 2.57 20.19 8.84
C ALA A 284 1.20 19.79 8.23
N GLY A 285 0.50 18.81 8.82
CA GLY A 285 -0.83 18.37 8.36
C GLY A 285 -0.81 17.21 7.35
N GLU A 286 0.34 16.56 7.13
CA GLU A 286 0.44 15.43 6.22
C GLU A 286 -0.16 14.16 6.87
N ALA A 287 -1.35 13.78 6.43
CA ALA A 287 -2.11 12.68 7.01
C ALA A 287 -1.42 11.31 6.79
N ASP A 288 -0.79 11.11 5.64
CA ASP A 288 -0.03 9.89 5.37
C ASP A 288 1.16 9.72 6.32
N ALA A 289 1.84 10.80 6.70
CA ALA A 289 2.92 10.76 7.67
C ALA A 289 2.42 10.38 9.08
N ALA A 290 1.25 10.87 9.46
CA ALA A 290 0.61 10.47 10.72
C ALA A 290 0.23 8.97 10.70
N ALA A 291 -0.24 8.44 9.58
CA ALA A 291 -0.56 7.03 9.43
C ALA A 291 0.71 6.13 9.53
N GLU A 292 1.82 6.54 8.92
CA GLU A 292 3.11 5.83 9.06
C GLU A 292 3.62 5.87 10.51
N LEU A 293 3.51 7.01 11.22
CA LEU A 293 3.84 7.08 12.64
C LEU A 293 3.01 6.12 13.47
N GLY A 294 1.70 6.04 13.20
CA GLY A 294 0.83 5.07 13.84
C GLY A 294 1.34 3.64 13.69
N LYS A 295 1.81 3.28 12.50
CA LYS A 295 2.42 1.97 12.22
C LYS A 295 3.75 1.79 12.96
N PHE A 296 4.64 2.78 12.94
CA PHE A 296 5.95 2.71 13.60
C PHE A 296 5.80 2.49 15.11
N TYR A 297 4.88 3.22 15.77
CA TYR A 297 4.59 3.01 17.20
C TYR A 297 3.84 1.69 17.47
N ALA A 298 2.99 1.21 16.56
CA ALA A 298 2.29 -0.07 16.74
C ALA A 298 3.24 -1.27 16.66
N GLU A 299 4.23 -1.21 15.77
CA GLU A 299 5.14 -2.32 15.47
C GLU A 299 6.51 -2.18 16.17
N GLY A 300 6.79 -1.05 16.82
CA GLY A 300 8.09 -0.78 17.47
C GLY A 300 9.22 -0.56 16.46
N ILE A 301 8.93 0.09 15.33
CA ILE A 301 9.89 0.34 14.26
C ILE A 301 10.63 1.66 14.54
N GLY A 302 11.93 1.59 14.88
CA GLY A 302 12.76 2.77 15.18
C GLY A 302 12.37 3.51 16.47
N VAL A 303 11.32 3.08 17.15
CA VAL A 303 10.82 3.59 18.43
C VAL A 303 10.34 2.42 19.28
N GLU A 304 10.21 2.61 20.57
CA GLU A 304 9.57 1.63 21.45
C GLU A 304 8.08 1.50 21.08
N ALA A 305 7.59 0.25 21.06
CA ALA A 305 6.18 -0.01 20.74
C ALA A 305 5.27 0.62 21.78
N ASP A 306 4.30 1.41 21.32
CA ASP A 306 3.38 2.16 22.16
C ASP A 306 2.00 2.21 21.50
N ARG A 307 1.06 1.44 22.03
CA ARG A 307 -0.30 1.31 21.47
C ARG A 307 -1.12 2.60 21.59
N GLU A 308 -0.92 3.37 22.66
CA GLU A 308 -1.67 4.63 22.89
C GLU A 308 -1.22 5.70 21.89
N LYS A 309 0.09 5.87 21.72
CA LYS A 309 0.64 6.77 20.71
C LYS A 309 0.26 6.32 19.29
N ALA A 310 0.30 5.03 19.01
CA ALA A 310 -0.14 4.50 17.72
C ALA A 310 -1.60 4.88 17.43
N ALA A 311 -2.49 4.67 18.40
CA ALA A 311 -3.91 5.05 18.27
C ALA A 311 -4.10 6.55 18.05
N SER A 312 -3.37 7.39 18.80
CA SER A 312 -3.42 8.85 18.65
C SER A 312 -2.98 9.31 17.25
N TRP A 313 -1.90 8.74 16.72
CA TRP A 313 -1.42 9.06 15.37
C TRP A 313 -2.37 8.58 14.28
N TYR A 314 -2.96 7.39 14.42
CA TYR A 314 -3.98 6.92 13.49
C TYR A 314 -5.24 7.79 13.52
N HIS A 315 -5.65 8.27 14.70
CA HIS A 315 -6.77 9.20 14.83
C HIS A 315 -6.51 10.51 14.08
N ARG A 316 -5.32 11.11 14.29
CA ARG A 316 -4.91 12.32 13.58
C ARG A 316 -4.84 12.11 12.04
N ALA A 317 -4.39 10.94 11.60
CA ALA A 317 -4.41 10.59 10.18
C ALA A 317 -5.85 10.53 9.63
N ALA A 318 -6.76 9.90 10.36
CA ALA A 318 -8.16 9.78 9.96
C ALA A 318 -8.87 11.14 9.88
N GLU A 319 -8.62 12.05 10.83
CA GLU A 319 -9.14 13.44 10.80
C GLU A 319 -8.62 14.20 9.57
N GLY A 320 -7.30 14.06 9.25
CA GLY A 320 -6.71 14.68 8.08
C GLY A 320 -7.29 14.14 6.77
N TYR A 321 -7.48 12.82 6.68
CA TYR A 321 -8.12 12.20 5.52
C TYR A 321 -9.58 12.60 5.38
N GLN A 322 -10.33 12.71 6.49
CA GLN A 322 -11.73 13.13 6.45
C GLN A 322 -11.89 14.54 5.91
N THR A 323 -11.05 15.47 6.34
CA THR A 323 -11.05 16.85 5.84
C THR A 323 -10.81 16.87 4.32
N GLN A 324 -9.77 16.20 3.85
CA GLN A 324 -9.43 16.15 2.41
C GLN A 324 -10.44 15.34 1.58
N ALA A 325 -11.05 14.30 2.16
CA ALA A 325 -12.06 13.48 1.49
C ALA A 325 -13.34 14.28 1.19
N VAL A 326 -13.77 15.11 2.12
CA VAL A 326 -14.92 16.03 1.95
C VAL A 326 -14.63 17.07 0.86
N GLU A 327 -13.38 17.51 0.71
CA GLU A 327 -12.92 18.40 -0.35
C GLU A 327 -12.84 17.72 -1.74
N GLY A 328 -13.08 16.41 -1.80
CA GLY A 328 -13.12 15.65 -3.05
C GLY A 328 -11.80 14.99 -3.44
N ASN A 329 -10.80 14.93 -2.54
CA ASN A 329 -9.56 14.24 -2.79
C ASN A 329 -9.78 12.70 -2.80
N ALA A 330 -9.71 12.08 -3.98
CA ALA A 330 -9.98 10.65 -4.15
C ALA A 330 -9.02 9.74 -3.35
N HIS A 331 -7.73 10.10 -3.26
CA HIS A 331 -6.77 9.37 -2.44
C HIS A 331 -7.15 9.43 -0.94
N ALA A 332 -7.50 10.61 -0.43
CA ALA A 332 -7.93 10.76 0.95
C ALA A 332 -9.24 10.00 1.23
N GLN A 333 -10.18 9.96 0.27
CA GLN A 333 -11.40 9.16 0.35
C GLN A 333 -11.08 7.67 0.48
N GLN A 334 -10.15 7.15 -0.32
CA GLN A 334 -9.69 5.77 -0.24
C GLN A 334 -9.01 5.47 1.11
N ARG A 335 -8.12 6.38 1.58
CA ARG A 335 -7.44 6.24 2.88
C ARG A 335 -8.41 6.28 4.05
N LEU A 336 -9.39 7.18 4.03
CA LEU A 336 -10.47 7.23 5.03
C LEU A 336 -11.26 5.93 5.05
N GLY A 337 -11.65 5.41 3.88
CA GLY A 337 -12.28 4.11 3.75
C GLY A 337 -11.45 2.99 4.37
N LEU A 338 -10.12 2.98 4.20
CA LEU A 338 -9.24 2.01 4.86
C LEU A 338 -9.17 2.18 6.39
N CYS A 339 -9.20 3.42 6.90
CA CYS A 339 -9.26 3.68 8.34
C CYS A 339 -10.53 3.10 8.96
N LEU A 340 -11.68 3.38 8.36
CA LEU A 340 -12.99 2.83 8.76
C LEU A 340 -13.06 1.31 8.63
N PHE A 341 -12.52 0.77 7.53
CA PHE A 341 -12.51 -0.68 7.27
C PHE A 341 -11.70 -1.49 8.29
N ARG A 342 -10.65 -0.90 8.85
CA ARG A 342 -9.72 -1.55 9.80
C ARG A 342 -9.90 -1.10 11.23
N GLY A 343 -10.78 -0.15 11.50
CA GLY A 343 -10.92 0.47 12.82
C GLY A 343 -9.63 1.17 13.30
N ARG A 344 -8.86 1.76 12.37
CA ARG A 344 -7.61 2.44 12.70
C ARG A 344 -7.81 3.95 12.80
N GLY A 345 -7.78 4.46 14.03
CA GLY A 345 -8.03 5.87 14.30
C GLY A 345 -9.51 6.28 14.30
N THR A 346 -10.38 5.38 13.90
CA THR A 346 -11.84 5.49 13.92
C THR A 346 -12.43 4.19 14.45
N GLN A 347 -13.70 4.18 14.80
CA GLN A 347 -14.45 2.93 15.00
C GLN A 347 -14.57 2.21 13.64
N GLU A 348 -14.50 0.88 13.65
CA GLU A 348 -14.73 0.08 12.44
C GLU A 348 -16.17 0.27 11.96
N ASP A 349 -16.31 0.69 10.70
CA ASP A 349 -17.58 0.82 10.01
C ASP A 349 -17.43 0.39 8.55
N LEU A 350 -17.87 -0.83 8.26
CA LEU A 350 -17.70 -1.43 6.94
C LEU A 350 -18.63 -0.81 5.89
N ASP A 351 -19.82 -0.35 6.30
CA ASP A 351 -20.80 0.25 5.39
C ASP A 351 -20.32 1.64 4.96
N GLU A 352 -19.85 2.46 5.90
CA GLU A 352 -19.26 3.77 5.62
C GLU A 352 -17.94 3.64 4.84
N ALA A 353 -17.10 2.65 5.16
CA ALA A 353 -15.88 2.36 4.41
C ALA A 353 -16.17 2.10 2.92
N VAL A 354 -17.18 1.27 2.63
CA VAL A 354 -17.60 0.98 1.25
C VAL A 354 -18.18 2.21 0.56
N HIS A 355 -18.89 3.06 1.28
CA HIS A 355 -19.37 4.34 0.73
C HIS A 355 -18.21 5.20 0.23
N TRP A 356 -17.17 5.38 1.04
CA TRP A 356 -15.99 6.16 0.65
C TRP A 356 -15.17 5.49 -0.45
N PHE A 357 -15.00 4.17 -0.42
CA PHE A 357 -14.37 3.44 -1.53
C PHE A 357 -15.12 3.62 -2.84
N ARG A 358 -16.46 3.65 -2.82
CA ARG A 358 -17.26 3.85 -4.02
C ARG A 358 -17.06 5.25 -4.60
N ILE A 359 -17.11 6.29 -3.78
CA ILE A 359 -16.87 7.67 -4.22
C ILE A 359 -15.48 7.79 -4.85
N ALA A 360 -14.44 7.31 -4.18
CA ALA A 360 -13.07 7.33 -4.69
C ALA A 360 -12.92 6.52 -6.00
N ALA A 361 -13.54 5.34 -6.07
CA ALA A 361 -13.52 4.47 -7.25
C ALA A 361 -14.23 5.10 -8.46
N GLU A 362 -15.34 5.79 -8.24
CA GLU A 362 -16.07 6.54 -9.28
C GLU A 362 -15.28 7.75 -9.75
N ASN A 363 -14.49 8.37 -8.87
CA ASN A 363 -13.54 9.43 -9.19
C ASN A 363 -12.25 8.92 -9.86
N GLY A 364 -12.14 7.61 -10.13
CA GLY A 364 -11.06 7.01 -10.89
C GLY A 364 -9.85 6.55 -10.06
N ASP A 365 -9.93 6.56 -8.72
CA ASP A 365 -8.86 6.03 -7.89
C ASP A 365 -8.76 4.49 -8.05
N ALA A 366 -7.63 4.03 -8.58
CA ALA A 366 -7.44 2.64 -8.94
C ALA A 366 -7.31 1.70 -7.73
N GLU A 367 -6.75 2.18 -6.61
CA GLU A 367 -6.68 1.41 -5.37
C GLU A 367 -8.06 1.27 -4.73
N ALA A 368 -8.86 2.35 -4.72
CA ALA A 368 -10.24 2.32 -4.25
C ALA A 368 -11.12 1.38 -5.08
N GLN A 369 -10.94 1.35 -6.41
CA GLN A 369 -11.62 0.40 -7.28
C GLN A 369 -11.31 -1.06 -6.87
N ALA A 370 -10.04 -1.35 -6.54
CA ALA A 370 -9.62 -2.67 -6.07
C ALA A 370 -10.14 -2.99 -4.66
N ASP A 371 -10.16 -2.00 -3.76
CA ASP A 371 -10.71 -2.17 -2.41
C ASP A 371 -12.23 -2.41 -2.44
N LEU A 372 -12.96 -1.67 -3.27
CA LEU A 372 -14.39 -1.89 -3.50
C LEU A 372 -14.67 -3.28 -4.09
N ALA A 373 -13.86 -3.71 -5.06
CA ALA A 373 -13.94 -5.05 -5.63
C ALA A 373 -13.73 -6.14 -4.56
N ARG A 374 -12.77 -5.93 -3.65
CA ARG A 374 -12.52 -6.83 -2.53
C ARG A 374 -13.73 -6.90 -1.59
N CYS A 375 -14.35 -5.78 -1.26
CA CYS A 375 -15.57 -5.74 -0.46
C CYS A 375 -16.70 -6.57 -1.09
N TYR A 376 -16.96 -6.42 -2.39
CA TYR A 376 -17.93 -7.25 -3.10
C TYR A 376 -17.54 -8.73 -3.14
N SER A 377 -16.25 -9.07 -3.28
CA SER A 377 -15.79 -10.48 -3.35
C SER A 377 -15.97 -11.22 -2.03
N LEU A 378 -15.81 -10.52 -0.91
CA LEU A 378 -15.87 -11.10 0.44
C LEU A 378 -17.22 -10.89 1.11
N GLY A 379 -18.03 -9.93 0.66
CA GLY A 379 -19.29 -9.55 1.30
C GLY A 379 -19.07 -8.74 2.58
N GLN A 380 -18.09 -7.81 2.57
CA GLN A 380 -17.77 -6.94 3.71
C GLN A 380 -18.32 -5.54 3.46
N GLY A 381 -19.25 -5.08 4.31
CA GLY A 381 -19.97 -3.81 4.14
C GLY A 381 -20.89 -3.74 2.92
N VAL A 382 -20.99 -4.83 2.15
CA VAL A 382 -21.91 -5.01 1.02
C VAL A 382 -22.27 -6.48 0.87
N ARG A 383 -23.40 -6.75 0.24
CA ARG A 383 -23.73 -8.12 -0.16
C ARG A 383 -22.68 -8.65 -1.12
N ARG A 384 -22.22 -9.88 -0.86
CA ARG A 384 -21.27 -10.55 -1.74
C ARG A 384 -21.81 -10.63 -3.18
N ASP A 385 -21.05 -10.09 -4.12
CA ASP A 385 -21.38 -10.07 -5.53
C ASP A 385 -20.10 -10.25 -6.37
N ARG A 386 -19.98 -11.43 -6.97
CA ARG A 386 -18.78 -11.79 -7.74
C ARG A 386 -18.66 -10.98 -9.04
N ASP A 387 -19.78 -10.72 -9.70
CA ASP A 387 -19.77 -10.04 -11.00
C ASP A 387 -19.39 -8.59 -10.81
N GLN A 388 -19.90 -7.93 -9.77
CA GLN A 388 -19.47 -6.59 -9.37
C GLN A 388 -17.98 -6.57 -8.98
N ALA A 389 -17.51 -7.55 -8.21
CA ALA A 389 -16.10 -7.64 -7.85
C ALA A 389 -15.20 -7.74 -9.10
N MET A 390 -15.56 -8.61 -10.05
CA MET A 390 -14.81 -8.76 -11.31
C MET A 390 -14.84 -7.50 -12.16
N ALA A 391 -15.97 -6.81 -12.22
CA ALA A 391 -16.12 -5.57 -12.97
C ALA A 391 -15.22 -4.46 -12.39
N TRP A 392 -15.19 -4.30 -11.07
CA TRP A 392 -14.34 -3.30 -10.41
C TRP A 392 -12.86 -3.64 -10.47
N TYR A 393 -12.45 -4.91 -10.31
CA TYR A 393 -11.05 -5.31 -10.53
C TYR A 393 -10.59 -5.04 -11.98
N ARG A 394 -11.49 -5.22 -12.96
CA ARG A 394 -11.16 -4.91 -14.37
C ARG A 394 -10.92 -3.42 -14.56
N LYS A 395 -11.80 -2.57 -14.00
CA LYS A 395 -11.59 -1.11 -14.00
C LYS A 395 -10.29 -0.71 -13.31
N ALA A 396 -10.00 -1.27 -12.14
CA ALA A 396 -8.76 -1.00 -11.41
C ALA A 396 -7.51 -1.35 -12.24
N ALA A 397 -7.55 -2.48 -12.95
CA ALA A 397 -6.47 -2.90 -13.84
C ALA A 397 -6.31 -1.94 -15.05
N GLU A 398 -7.42 -1.49 -15.63
CA GLU A 398 -7.44 -0.50 -16.71
C GLU A 398 -6.96 0.88 -16.24
N SER A 399 -7.22 1.23 -14.99
CA SER A 399 -6.73 2.45 -14.33
C SER A 399 -5.26 2.36 -13.89
N GLY A 400 -4.57 1.25 -14.17
CA GLY A 400 -3.14 1.08 -13.93
C GLY A 400 -2.77 0.41 -12.59
N PHE A 401 -3.73 -0.08 -11.82
CA PHE A 401 -3.43 -0.86 -10.61
C PHE A 401 -3.06 -2.31 -10.98
N VAL A 402 -1.76 -2.57 -11.14
CA VAL A 402 -1.20 -3.83 -11.65
C VAL A 402 -1.69 -5.06 -10.86
N GLU A 403 -1.78 -4.95 -9.54
CA GLU A 403 -2.24 -6.05 -8.69
C GLU A 403 -3.69 -6.47 -8.96
N ALA A 404 -4.51 -5.61 -9.55
CA ALA A 404 -5.87 -5.95 -9.93
C ALA A 404 -5.93 -7.07 -10.99
N PHE A 405 -4.95 -7.14 -11.91
CA PHE A 405 -4.85 -8.26 -12.85
C PHE A 405 -4.67 -9.58 -12.11
N ARG A 406 -3.79 -9.62 -11.09
CA ARG A 406 -3.58 -10.80 -10.25
C ARG A 406 -4.84 -11.17 -9.47
N MET A 407 -5.50 -10.18 -8.83
CA MET A 407 -6.71 -10.42 -8.06
C MET A 407 -7.84 -10.96 -8.94
N LEU A 408 -7.98 -10.43 -10.15
CA LEU A 408 -8.94 -10.93 -11.14
C LEU A 408 -8.59 -12.36 -11.58
N GLY A 409 -7.31 -12.66 -11.78
CA GLY A 409 -6.81 -14.02 -12.04
C GLY A 409 -7.16 -14.99 -10.90
N ASP A 410 -6.94 -14.60 -9.64
CA ASP A 410 -7.32 -15.40 -8.47
C ASP A 410 -8.83 -15.69 -8.44
N MET A 411 -9.67 -14.75 -8.88
CA MET A 411 -11.11 -14.99 -9.01
C MET A 411 -11.46 -16.02 -10.08
N TYR A 412 -10.75 -16.06 -11.21
CA TYR A 412 -10.95 -17.09 -12.25
C TYR A 412 -10.50 -18.47 -11.80
N THR A 413 -9.56 -18.59 -10.85
CA THR A 413 -9.15 -19.88 -10.27
C THR A 413 -10.17 -20.44 -9.27
N GLN A 414 -11.02 -19.59 -8.69
CA GLN A 414 -12.05 -20.03 -7.75
C GLN A 414 -13.29 -20.50 -8.52
N ALA A 415 -13.54 -21.81 -8.49
CA ALA A 415 -14.72 -22.39 -9.14
C ALA A 415 -16.03 -21.88 -8.54
N GLN A 416 -16.91 -21.33 -9.36
CA GLN A 416 -18.34 -21.38 -9.12
C GLN A 416 -18.97 -22.33 -10.15
N ASN A 417 -19.81 -23.23 -9.69
CA ASN A 417 -20.50 -24.22 -10.56
C ASN A 417 -19.59 -25.17 -11.36
N GLY A 418 -18.36 -25.43 -10.88
CA GLY A 418 -17.45 -26.40 -11.48
C GLY A 418 -16.63 -25.92 -12.68
N THR A 419 -16.73 -24.66 -13.07
CA THR A 419 -15.95 -24.09 -14.19
C THR A 419 -14.87 -23.16 -13.69
N GLN A 420 -13.63 -23.68 -13.54
CA GLN A 420 -12.43 -22.86 -13.42
C GLN A 420 -11.98 -22.45 -14.83
N ASN A 421 -11.64 -21.18 -15.01
CA ASN A 421 -11.03 -20.73 -16.25
C ASN A 421 -9.56 -20.44 -15.99
N MET A 422 -8.75 -21.52 -16.02
CA MET A 422 -7.32 -21.42 -15.76
C MET A 422 -6.57 -20.70 -16.86
N ASP A 423 -7.04 -20.77 -18.11
CA ASP A 423 -6.42 -20.10 -19.26
C ASP A 423 -6.51 -18.58 -19.12
N GLU A 424 -7.67 -18.09 -18.70
CA GLU A 424 -7.85 -16.64 -18.47
C GLU A 424 -7.09 -16.17 -17.23
N ALA A 425 -7.08 -16.98 -16.16
CA ALA A 425 -6.30 -16.68 -14.96
C ALA A 425 -4.80 -16.58 -15.31
N PHE A 426 -4.27 -17.52 -16.11
CA PHE A 426 -2.87 -17.48 -16.54
C PHE A 426 -2.53 -16.22 -17.34
N LYS A 427 -3.37 -15.83 -18.31
CA LYS A 427 -3.17 -14.59 -19.09
C LYS A 427 -3.11 -13.36 -18.21
N LEU A 428 -3.97 -13.28 -17.19
CA LEU A 428 -4.01 -12.17 -16.25
C LEU A 428 -2.79 -12.15 -15.32
N TYR A 429 -2.35 -13.32 -14.84
CA TYR A 429 -1.11 -13.42 -14.07
C TYR A 429 0.10 -13.02 -14.91
N MET A 430 0.16 -13.41 -16.19
CA MET A 430 1.23 -12.99 -17.11
C MET A 430 1.26 -11.47 -17.26
N LYS A 431 0.11 -10.82 -17.50
CA LYS A 431 0.04 -9.35 -17.57
C LYS A 431 0.54 -8.69 -16.29
N ALA A 432 0.12 -9.16 -15.12
CA ALA A 432 0.59 -8.62 -13.85
C ALA A 432 2.10 -8.82 -13.66
N ALA A 433 2.63 -9.99 -14.03
CA ALA A 433 4.05 -10.32 -13.92
C ALA A 433 4.93 -9.50 -14.88
N GLU A 434 4.47 -9.24 -16.10
CA GLU A 434 5.13 -8.37 -17.08
C GLU A 434 5.23 -6.92 -16.60
N HIS A 435 4.28 -6.48 -15.77
CA HIS A 435 4.29 -5.16 -15.12
C HIS A 435 4.96 -5.17 -13.73
N GLY A 436 5.67 -6.25 -13.38
CA GLY A 436 6.51 -6.29 -12.18
C GLY A 436 5.82 -6.74 -10.88
N SER A 437 4.62 -7.32 -10.95
CA SER A 437 4.00 -7.92 -9.76
C SER A 437 4.73 -9.19 -9.34
N VAL A 438 5.49 -9.12 -8.26
CA VAL A 438 6.29 -10.24 -7.72
C VAL A 438 5.42 -11.45 -7.35
N ILE A 439 4.23 -11.19 -6.81
CA ILE A 439 3.27 -12.26 -6.47
C ILE A 439 2.74 -12.93 -7.74
N ALA A 440 2.49 -12.15 -8.81
CA ALA A 440 2.03 -12.70 -10.07
C ALA A 440 3.13 -13.52 -10.77
N GLU A 441 4.40 -13.10 -10.69
CA GLU A 441 5.54 -13.90 -11.19
C GLU A 441 5.55 -15.29 -10.52
N HIS A 442 5.36 -15.35 -9.20
CA HIS A 442 5.26 -16.62 -8.49
C HIS A 442 4.03 -17.44 -8.96
N ARG A 443 2.85 -16.80 -9.16
CA ARG A 443 1.65 -17.48 -9.68
C ARG A 443 1.86 -18.05 -11.08
N VAL A 444 2.54 -17.31 -11.97
CA VAL A 444 2.92 -17.78 -13.31
C VAL A 444 3.82 -19.00 -13.21
N GLY A 445 4.82 -18.99 -12.34
CA GLY A 445 5.66 -20.15 -12.05
C GLY A 445 4.84 -21.37 -11.61
N GLN A 446 3.85 -21.18 -10.73
CA GLN A 446 2.95 -22.25 -10.29
C GLN A 446 2.09 -22.80 -11.44
N CYS A 447 1.64 -21.94 -12.35
CA CYS A 447 0.88 -22.34 -13.54
C CYS A 447 1.72 -23.24 -14.45
N PHE A 448 2.94 -22.82 -14.77
CA PHE A 448 3.87 -23.64 -15.58
C PHE A 448 4.25 -24.96 -14.90
N MET A 449 4.44 -24.96 -13.58
CA MET A 449 4.80 -26.19 -12.84
C MET A 449 3.68 -27.23 -12.88
N LYS A 450 2.41 -26.79 -12.82
CA LYS A 450 1.24 -27.66 -12.78
C LYS A 450 0.62 -27.93 -14.16
N GLY A 451 0.93 -27.11 -15.17
CA GLY A 451 0.21 -27.11 -16.43
C GLY A 451 -1.21 -26.55 -16.30
N ALA A 452 -1.38 -25.48 -15.50
CA ALA A 452 -2.68 -24.89 -15.21
C ALA A 452 -2.87 -23.62 -16.06
N GLY A 453 -3.74 -23.68 -17.07
CA GLY A 453 -3.97 -22.60 -18.03
C GLY A 453 -2.82 -22.42 -19.04
N THR A 454 -1.87 -23.37 -19.06
CA THR A 454 -0.73 -23.42 -19.97
C THR A 454 -0.18 -24.83 -20.02
N GLU A 455 0.66 -25.15 -20.99
CA GLU A 455 1.39 -26.42 -21.00
C GLU A 455 2.36 -26.49 -19.82
N LYS A 456 2.48 -27.68 -19.22
CA LYS A 456 3.41 -27.92 -18.13
C LYS A 456 4.84 -27.71 -18.62
N ASN A 457 5.55 -26.76 -18.00
CA ASN A 457 6.93 -26.45 -18.32
C ASN A 457 7.72 -26.10 -17.05
N PRO A 458 8.39 -27.10 -16.43
CA PRO A 458 9.13 -26.87 -15.18
C PRO A 458 10.30 -25.89 -15.33
N GLU A 459 10.93 -25.78 -16.51
CA GLU A 459 12.03 -24.83 -16.75
C GLU A 459 11.52 -23.39 -16.73
N GLN A 460 10.38 -23.11 -17.38
CA GLN A 460 9.71 -21.81 -17.29
C GLN A 460 9.24 -21.52 -15.87
N ALA A 461 8.75 -22.53 -15.14
CA ALA A 461 8.37 -22.35 -13.75
C ALA A 461 9.57 -21.89 -12.91
N VAL A 462 10.73 -22.51 -13.07
CA VAL A 462 11.95 -22.14 -12.36
C VAL A 462 12.40 -20.73 -12.72
N PHE A 463 12.33 -20.33 -13.99
CA PHE A 463 12.63 -18.97 -14.43
C PHE A 463 11.81 -17.93 -13.65
N TRP A 464 10.50 -18.13 -13.60
CA TRP A 464 9.60 -17.20 -12.90
C TRP A 464 9.74 -17.25 -11.37
N TYR A 465 9.98 -18.45 -10.80
CA TYR A 465 10.28 -18.58 -9.38
C TYR A 465 11.58 -17.86 -9.01
N THR A 466 12.62 -17.96 -9.85
CA THR A 466 13.91 -17.29 -9.62
C THR A 466 13.71 -15.79 -9.59
N LYS A 467 12.98 -15.24 -10.58
CA LYS A 467 12.71 -13.82 -10.68
C LYS A 467 11.97 -13.28 -9.44
N ALA A 468 10.94 -13.98 -8.96
CA ALA A 468 10.23 -13.60 -7.74
C ALA A 468 11.06 -13.82 -6.46
N ALA A 469 11.89 -14.89 -6.43
CA ALA A 469 12.73 -15.23 -5.28
C ALA A 469 13.89 -14.24 -5.08
N GLU A 470 14.47 -13.74 -6.15
CA GLU A 470 15.51 -12.70 -6.14
C GLU A 470 14.97 -11.36 -5.63
N GLN A 471 13.70 -11.07 -5.85
CA GLN A 471 12.99 -9.93 -5.28
C GLN A 471 12.55 -10.15 -3.83
N GLY A 472 12.93 -11.28 -3.23
CA GLY A 472 12.74 -11.53 -1.81
C GLY A 472 11.45 -12.28 -1.42
N LEU A 473 10.60 -12.70 -2.36
CA LEU A 473 9.35 -13.38 -2.02
C LEU A 473 9.61 -14.76 -1.42
N ALA A 474 9.34 -14.93 -0.12
CA ALA A 474 9.63 -16.14 0.65
C ALA A 474 8.94 -17.40 0.08
N SER A 475 7.70 -17.29 -0.41
CA SER A 475 7.00 -18.41 -1.04
C SER A 475 7.65 -18.86 -2.35
N ALA A 476 8.18 -17.93 -3.15
CA ALA A 476 8.92 -18.24 -4.38
C ALA A 476 10.28 -18.85 -4.05
N GLN A 477 11.00 -18.33 -3.03
CA GLN A 477 12.24 -18.92 -2.55
C GLN A 477 12.03 -20.37 -2.07
N MET A 478 10.94 -20.62 -1.34
CA MET A 478 10.56 -21.97 -0.91
C MET A 478 10.32 -22.90 -2.12
N ASP A 479 9.49 -22.49 -3.08
CA ASP A 479 9.14 -23.32 -4.24
C ASP A 479 10.35 -23.52 -5.16
N LEU A 480 11.24 -22.55 -5.30
CA LEU A 480 12.51 -22.68 -6.00
C LEU A 480 13.44 -23.68 -5.29
N GLY A 481 13.55 -23.63 -3.98
CA GLY A 481 14.27 -24.61 -3.18
C GLY A 481 13.74 -26.03 -3.39
N VAL A 482 12.42 -26.21 -3.48
CA VAL A 482 11.79 -27.49 -3.83
C VAL A 482 12.20 -27.94 -5.23
N CYS A 483 12.23 -27.04 -6.22
CA CYS A 483 12.68 -27.37 -7.57
C CYS A 483 14.11 -27.92 -7.59
N TYR A 484 15.02 -27.28 -6.87
CA TYR A 484 16.40 -27.77 -6.73
C TYR A 484 16.50 -29.09 -5.96
N SER A 485 15.69 -29.30 -4.93
CA SER A 485 15.70 -30.54 -4.14
C SER A 485 15.28 -31.77 -4.94
N PHE A 486 14.33 -31.60 -5.88
CA PHE A 486 13.80 -32.71 -6.70
C PHE A 486 14.30 -32.73 -8.14
N GLY A 487 15.04 -31.72 -8.59
CA GLY A 487 15.49 -31.61 -9.98
C GLY A 487 14.36 -31.26 -10.96
N ASN A 488 13.33 -30.55 -10.49
CA ASN A 488 12.20 -30.16 -11.32
C ASN A 488 12.52 -28.87 -12.10
N GLY A 489 12.81 -29.01 -13.41
CA GLY A 489 13.15 -27.89 -14.30
C GLY A 489 14.56 -27.33 -14.09
N VAL A 490 15.33 -27.90 -13.17
CA VAL A 490 16.75 -27.59 -12.91
C VAL A 490 17.50 -28.85 -12.56
N LYS A 491 18.83 -28.80 -12.65
CA LYS A 491 19.67 -29.88 -12.14
C LYS A 491 19.50 -29.96 -10.61
N GLN A 492 19.22 -31.17 -10.11
CA GLN A 492 19.09 -31.41 -8.68
C GLN A 492 20.34 -30.95 -7.91
N SER A 493 20.14 -30.23 -6.82
CA SER A 493 21.19 -29.74 -5.95
C SER A 493 20.66 -29.42 -4.55
N ASP A 494 20.97 -30.28 -3.60
CA ASP A 494 20.57 -30.08 -2.21
C ASP A 494 21.23 -28.82 -1.59
N THR A 495 22.43 -28.45 -2.08
CA THR A 495 23.14 -27.25 -1.62
C THR A 495 22.40 -25.97 -2.07
N GLU A 496 21.96 -25.90 -3.33
CA GLU A 496 21.17 -24.76 -3.81
C GLU A 496 19.77 -24.75 -3.17
N ALA A 497 19.14 -25.92 -3.00
CA ALA A 497 17.87 -26.03 -2.29
C ALA A 497 17.98 -25.45 -0.85
N MET A 498 19.01 -25.84 -0.11
CA MET A 498 19.25 -25.34 1.24
C MET A 498 19.46 -23.83 1.28
N LYS A 499 20.18 -23.22 0.34
CA LYS A 499 20.36 -21.76 0.28
C LYS A 499 19.04 -21.04 0.15
N TRP A 500 18.15 -21.49 -0.74
CA TRP A 500 16.86 -20.87 -0.97
C TRP A 500 15.90 -21.12 0.21
N PHE A 501 15.86 -22.33 0.76
CA PHE A 501 15.10 -22.61 1.98
C PHE A 501 15.53 -21.73 3.14
N LYS A 502 16.85 -21.51 3.31
CA LYS A 502 17.40 -20.69 4.38
C LYS A 502 16.96 -19.22 4.23
N LYS A 503 17.04 -18.65 3.00
CA LYS A 503 16.57 -17.29 2.74
C LYS A 503 15.09 -17.11 3.12
N ALA A 504 14.22 -18.05 2.75
CA ALA A 504 12.82 -18.01 3.11
C ALA A 504 12.57 -18.21 4.62
N ALA A 505 13.35 -19.12 5.24
CA ALA A 505 13.25 -19.41 6.68
C ALA A 505 13.68 -18.22 7.55
N ASP A 506 14.72 -17.49 7.13
CA ASP A 506 15.20 -16.28 7.81
C ASP A 506 14.18 -15.12 7.76
N GLN A 507 13.28 -15.12 6.78
CA GLN A 507 12.12 -14.23 6.74
C GLN A 507 10.95 -14.70 7.63
N GLY A 508 11.12 -15.80 8.35
CA GLY A 508 10.09 -16.36 9.22
C GLY A 508 9.09 -17.29 8.52
N TYR A 509 9.28 -17.67 7.24
CA TYR A 509 8.33 -18.49 6.50
C TYR A 509 8.28 -19.94 7.07
N PRO A 510 7.16 -20.38 7.71
CA PRO A 510 7.15 -21.61 8.51
C PRO A 510 7.43 -22.88 7.72
N ARG A 511 6.93 -22.98 6.49
CA ARG A 511 7.18 -24.12 5.59
C ARG A 511 8.67 -24.25 5.25
N ALA A 512 9.36 -23.12 5.08
CA ALA A 512 10.80 -23.09 4.80
C ALA A 512 11.62 -23.43 6.06
N GLN A 513 11.21 -22.96 7.23
CA GLN A 513 11.83 -23.32 8.50
C GLN A 513 11.78 -24.85 8.72
N PHE A 514 10.62 -25.46 8.47
CA PHE A 514 10.49 -26.92 8.52
C PHE A 514 11.36 -27.63 7.47
N ALA A 515 11.45 -27.10 6.25
CA ALA A 515 12.32 -27.64 5.20
C ALA A 515 13.80 -27.57 5.59
N VAL A 516 14.26 -26.44 6.18
CA VAL A 516 15.62 -26.29 6.72
C VAL A 516 15.89 -27.31 7.82
N GLY A 517 14.94 -27.49 8.75
CA GLY A 517 15.03 -28.51 9.78
C GLY A 517 15.22 -29.92 9.20
N ASN A 518 14.41 -30.27 8.19
CA ASN A 518 14.54 -31.56 7.50
C ASN A 518 15.88 -31.72 6.76
N CYS A 519 16.45 -30.63 6.20
CA CYS A 519 17.77 -30.66 5.58
C CYS A 519 18.85 -30.98 6.61
N TYR A 520 18.85 -30.35 7.78
CA TYR A 520 19.77 -30.67 8.86
C TYR A 520 19.57 -32.07 9.44
N GLN A 521 18.33 -32.56 9.51
CA GLN A 521 18.02 -33.91 9.97
C GLN A 521 18.59 -34.98 9.05
N LYS A 522 18.53 -34.75 7.75
CA LYS A 522 18.96 -35.72 6.72
C LYS A 522 20.43 -35.55 6.31
N GLY A 523 21.01 -34.36 6.52
CA GLY A 523 22.31 -33.98 5.97
C GLY A 523 22.21 -33.61 4.47
N ALA A 524 21.09 -33.07 4.01
CA ALA A 524 20.86 -32.68 2.63
C ALA A 524 21.36 -31.24 2.37
N GLY A 525 22.44 -31.11 1.61
CA GLY A 525 23.06 -29.81 1.31
C GLY A 525 23.83 -29.16 2.47
N VAL A 526 23.76 -29.74 3.67
CA VAL A 526 24.44 -29.32 4.89
C VAL A 526 24.85 -30.54 5.73
N PRO A 527 25.87 -30.46 6.57
CA PRO A 527 26.19 -31.54 7.52
C PRO A 527 24.99 -31.85 8.42
N LYS A 528 24.75 -33.15 8.66
CA LYS A 528 23.67 -33.58 9.55
C LYS A 528 23.89 -33.01 10.97
N ASN A 529 22.85 -32.35 11.50
CA ASN A 529 22.84 -31.82 12.86
C ASN A 529 21.40 -31.83 13.43
N PRO A 530 21.06 -32.87 14.22
CA PRO A 530 19.72 -33.00 14.79
C PRO A 530 19.34 -31.85 15.75
N GLU A 531 20.29 -31.28 16.47
CA GLU A 531 20.01 -30.16 17.39
C GLU A 531 19.53 -28.93 16.65
N ILE A 532 20.27 -28.49 15.63
CA ILE A 532 19.86 -27.37 14.77
C ILE A 532 18.56 -27.71 14.03
N ALA A 533 18.38 -28.97 13.62
CA ALA A 533 17.14 -29.39 12.96
C ALA A 533 15.94 -29.15 13.88
N MET A 534 16.01 -29.56 15.13
CA MET A 534 14.93 -29.43 16.09
C MET A 534 14.63 -27.96 16.45
N GLU A 535 15.65 -27.07 16.48
CA GLU A 535 15.42 -25.63 16.66
C GLU A 535 14.56 -25.05 15.52
N TRP A 536 14.90 -25.35 14.26
CA TRP A 536 14.14 -24.86 13.11
C TRP A 536 12.72 -25.45 13.05
N ILE A 537 12.57 -26.74 13.35
CA ILE A 537 11.27 -27.42 13.40
C ILE A 537 10.40 -26.81 14.50
N ARG A 538 10.98 -26.51 15.68
CA ARG A 538 10.25 -25.85 16.77
C ARG A 538 9.78 -24.47 16.39
N ARG A 539 10.63 -23.64 15.75
CA ARG A 539 10.22 -22.31 15.24
C ARG A 539 9.04 -22.39 14.28
N ALA A 540 9.01 -23.40 13.41
CA ALA A 540 7.89 -23.63 12.51
C ALA A 540 6.61 -24.09 13.26
N ALA A 541 6.77 -24.98 14.24
CA ALA A 541 5.67 -25.50 15.06
C ALA A 541 5.04 -24.41 15.93
N ASP A 542 5.84 -23.52 16.52
CA ASP A 542 5.40 -22.39 17.33
C ASP A 542 4.57 -21.39 16.52
N GLN A 543 4.81 -21.28 15.22
CA GLN A 543 4.00 -20.50 14.28
C GLN A 543 2.74 -21.23 13.78
N GLY A 544 2.46 -22.43 14.30
CA GLY A 544 1.27 -23.19 13.95
C GLY A 544 1.39 -24.01 12.67
N TYR A 545 2.60 -24.23 12.11
CA TYR A 545 2.76 -25.08 10.93
C TYR A 545 2.49 -26.54 11.27
N ALA A 546 1.39 -27.09 10.76
CA ALA A 546 0.84 -28.37 11.18
C ALA A 546 1.81 -29.56 10.97
N ASP A 547 2.57 -29.57 9.86
CA ASP A 547 3.52 -30.66 9.61
C ASP A 547 4.69 -30.64 10.61
N ALA A 548 5.14 -29.43 11.03
CA ALA A 548 6.15 -29.28 12.04
C ALA A 548 5.63 -29.66 13.43
N GLN A 549 4.39 -29.28 13.77
CA GLN A 549 3.74 -29.67 15.02
C GLN A 549 3.57 -31.17 15.09
N LEU A 550 3.12 -31.81 14.01
CA LEU A 550 3.00 -33.27 13.94
C LEU A 550 4.35 -33.94 14.12
N TYR A 551 5.38 -33.50 13.38
CA TYR A 551 6.72 -34.08 13.46
C TYR A 551 7.30 -33.96 14.87
N LEU A 552 7.30 -32.73 15.42
CA LEU A 552 7.79 -32.45 16.77
C LEU A 552 7.01 -33.24 17.84
N GLY A 553 5.71 -33.32 17.69
CA GLY A 553 4.82 -34.11 18.55
C GLY A 553 5.17 -35.60 18.54
N ILE A 554 5.49 -36.17 17.38
CA ILE A 554 5.96 -37.57 17.26
C ILE A 554 7.35 -37.74 17.94
N CYS A 555 8.25 -36.79 17.77
CA CYS A 555 9.53 -36.79 18.42
C CYS A 555 9.40 -36.80 19.97
N PHE A 556 8.53 -35.96 20.52
CA PHE A 556 8.25 -35.96 21.97
C PHE A 556 7.57 -37.23 22.46
N LEU A 557 6.64 -37.83 21.71
CA LEU A 557 6.01 -39.08 22.07
C LEU A 557 7.02 -40.25 22.18
N ASN A 558 7.99 -40.27 21.27
CA ASN A 558 8.94 -41.40 21.15
C ASN A 558 10.28 -41.13 21.82
N GLY A 559 10.60 -39.90 22.24
CA GLY A 559 11.90 -39.52 22.79
C GLY A 559 13.01 -39.57 21.72
N VAL A 560 12.71 -39.17 20.49
CA VAL A 560 13.68 -39.12 19.38
C VAL A 560 14.14 -37.69 19.17
N ASP A 561 15.44 -37.47 19.23
CA ASP A 561 16.10 -36.17 19.09
C ASP A 561 15.70 -35.10 20.15
N VAL A 562 14.74 -35.43 21.02
CA VAL A 562 14.29 -34.64 22.16
C VAL A 562 13.97 -35.58 23.35
N PRO A 563 14.06 -35.10 24.60
CA PRO A 563 13.57 -35.87 25.75
C PRO A 563 12.10 -36.24 25.59
N GLN A 564 11.74 -37.47 25.95
CA GLN A 564 10.38 -37.93 25.88
C GLN A 564 9.46 -37.08 26.76
N ASN A 565 8.40 -36.53 26.18
CA ASN A 565 7.32 -35.79 26.82
C ASN A 565 5.98 -36.08 26.13
N LYS A 566 5.26 -37.12 26.65
CA LYS A 566 4.04 -37.59 26.00
C LYS A 566 2.90 -36.54 26.03
N GLU A 567 2.82 -35.71 27.07
CA GLU A 567 1.80 -34.70 27.22
C GLU A 567 1.98 -33.60 26.20
N GLU A 568 3.18 -33.05 26.06
CA GLU A 568 3.52 -32.05 25.06
C GLU A 568 3.38 -32.60 23.63
N GLY A 569 3.84 -33.86 23.43
CA GLY A 569 3.71 -34.52 22.13
C GLY A 569 2.27 -34.63 21.65
N ILE A 570 1.37 -35.07 22.51
CA ILE A 570 -0.07 -35.15 22.17
C ILE A 570 -0.71 -33.77 22.01
N ALA A 571 -0.29 -32.78 22.80
CA ALA A 571 -0.79 -31.41 22.66
C ALA A 571 -0.49 -30.84 21.26
N LEU A 572 0.75 -30.99 20.78
CA LEU A 572 1.16 -30.55 19.45
C LEU A 572 0.42 -31.30 18.33
N ILE A 573 0.29 -32.64 18.43
CA ILE A 573 -0.44 -33.43 17.43
C ILE A 573 -1.92 -33.02 17.40
N ARG A 574 -2.53 -32.74 18.55
CA ARG A 574 -3.89 -32.27 18.64
C ARG A 574 -4.06 -30.89 18.00
N GLN A 575 -3.12 -29.97 18.22
CA GLN A 575 -3.11 -28.67 17.55
C GLN A 575 -3.05 -28.86 16.04
N ALA A 576 -2.11 -29.65 15.53
CA ALA A 576 -2.01 -29.97 14.11
C ALA A 576 -3.30 -30.60 13.54
N ALA A 577 -3.92 -31.52 14.26
CA ALA A 577 -5.18 -32.15 13.85
C ALA A 577 -6.37 -31.16 13.83
N GLN A 578 -6.37 -30.19 14.75
CA GLN A 578 -7.40 -29.15 14.79
C GLN A 578 -7.33 -28.19 13.61
N THR A 579 -6.15 -27.93 13.02
CA THR A 579 -6.00 -27.18 11.78
C THR A 579 -6.59 -27.91 10.57
N GLY A 580 -6.90 -29.20 10.73
CA GLY A 580 -7.42 -30.04 9.68
C GLY A 580 -6.36 -30.78 8.86
N ASN A 581 -5.11 -30.88 9.35
CA ASN A 581 -4.08 -31.69 8.71
C ASN A 581 -4.45 -33.18 8.75
N PRO A 582 -4.60 -33.87 7.60
CA PRO A 582 -5.11 -35.25 7.56
C PRO A 582 -4.14 -36.26 8.19
N ASP A 583 -2.82 -36.05 8.06
CA ASP A 583 -1.81 -36.92 8.67
C ASP A 583 -1.86 -36.82 10.19
N ALA A 584 -2.04 -35.61 10.73
CA ALA A 584 -2.18 -35.38 12.17
C ALA A 584 -3.51 -35.95 12.71
N GLU A 585 -4.61 -35.80 11.96
CA GLU A 585 -5.91 -36.40 12.33
C GLU A 585 -5.80 -37.95 12.40
N LEU A 586 -5.16 -38.55 11.37
CA LEU A 586 -4.92 -40.01 11.39
C LEU A 586 -4.04 -40.42 12.56
N PHE A 587 -2.91 -39.70 12.76
CA PHE A 587 -1.96 -40.05 13.81
C PHE A 587 -2.57 -39.91 15.22
N LEU A 588 -3.34 -38.85 15.45
CA LEU A 588 -4.09 -38.67 16.70
C LEU A 588 -5.10 -39.80 16.92
N GLY A 589 -5.80 -40.22 15.86
CA GLY A 589 -6.68 -41.39 15.90
C GLY A 589 -5.93 -42.66 16.30
N ILE A 590 -4.73 -42.86 15.74
CA ILE A 590 -3.87 -44.02 16.13
C ILE A 590 -3.42 -43.91 17.58
N CYS A 591 -3.11 -42.72 18.09
CA CYS A 591 -2.79 -42.51 19.51
C CYS A 591 -3.94 -42.92 20.43
N TYR A 592 -5.18 -42.53 20.09
CA TYR A 592 -6.36 -42.96 20.84
C TYR A 592 -6.66 -44.48 20.74
N ALA A 593 -6.37 -45.10 19.59
CA ALA A 593 -6.53 -46.53 19.42
C ALA A 593 -5.56 -47.38 20.25
N LYS A 594 -4.38 -46.84 20.55
CA LYS A 594 -3.29 -47.54 21.22
C LYS A 594 -3.04 -47.09 22.66
N GLY A 595 -3.71 -46.05 23.14
CA GLY A 595 -3.43 -45.44 24.43
C GLY A 595 -2.04 -44.77 24.51
N ASN A 596 -1.49 -44.27 23.37
CA ASN A 596 -0.17 -43.68 23.35
C ASN A 596 -0.20 -42.19 23.66
N GLY A 597 0.15 -41.82 24.87
CA GLY A 597 0.10 -40.43 25.37
C GLY A 597 -1.31 -39.91 25.69
N VAL A 598 -2.32 -40.73 25.47
CA VAL A 598 -3.73 -40.49 25.82
C VAL A 598 -4.33 -41.78 26.32
N GLU A 599 -5.44 -41.71 27.05
CA GLU A 599 -6.21 -42.90 27.42
C GLU A 599 -6.81 -43.56 26.16
N GLU A 600 -6.80 -44.88 26.11
CA GLU A 600 -7.34 -45.62 24.96
C GLU A 600 -8.84 -45.32 24.78
N ASN A 601 -9.20 -44.92 23.57
CA ASN A 601 -10.60 -44.64 23.23
C ASN A 601 -10.86 -44.89 21.74
N LEU A 602 -11.35 -46.09 21.44
CA LEU A 602 -11.61 -46.51 20.07
C LEU A 602 -12.69 -45.67 19.37
N SER A 603 -13.66 -45.13 20.11
CA SER A 603 -14.70 -44.27 19.54
C SER A 603 -14.12 -42.93 19.08
N LEU A 604 -13.26 -42.28 19.90
CA LEU A 604 -12.56 -41.07 19.51
C LEU A 604 -11.53 -41.32 18.39
N SER A 605 -10.88 -42.47 18.40
CA SER A 605 -9.99 -42.89 17.30
C SER A 605 -10.70 -42.86 15.98
N VAL A 606 -11.87 -43.54 15.88
CA VAL A 606 -12.67 -43.58 14.65
C VAL A 606 -13.12 -42.17 14.21
N GLN A 607 -13.53 -41.33 15.15
CA GLN A 607 -13.95 -39.96 14.82
C GLN A 607 -12.82 -39.16 14.14
N TRP A 608 -11.61 -39.21 14.67
CA TRP A 608 -10.45 -38.51 14.08
C TRP A 608 -10.06 -39.12 12.73
N VAL A 609 -9.97 -40.44 12.63
CA VAL A 609 -9.66 -41.13 11.38
C VAL A 609 -10.71 -40.85 10.31
N HIS A 610 -12.01 -40.83 10.68
CA HIS A 610 -13.10 -40.52 9.76
C HIS A 610 -12.97 -39.10 9.17
N ARG A 611 -12.58 -38.11 9.98
CA ARG A 611 -12.34 -36.74 9.50
C ARG A 611 -11.29 -36.72 8.40
N ALA A 612 -10.16 -37.40 8.60
CA ALA A 612 -9.11 -37.52 7.57
C ALA A 612 -9.58 -38.29 6.33
N ALA A 613 -10.32 -39.40 6.54
CA ALA A 613 -10.81 -40.24 5.46
C ALA A 613 -11.81 -39.54 4.53
N VAL A 614 -12.70 -38.70 5.09
CA VAL A 614 -13.66 -37.90 4.31
C VAL A 614 -12.95 -36.86 3.45
N LYS A 615 -11.83 -36.32 3.91
CA LYS A 615 -10.97 -35.40 3.13
C LYS A 615 -10.21 -36.08 2.00
N GLY A 616 -10.36 -37.39 1.84
CA GLY A 616 -9.70 -38.15 0.77
C GLY A 616 -8.37 -38.78 1.16
N HIS A 617 -7.95 -38.71 2.44
CA HIS A 617 -6.64 -39.22 2.86
C HIS A 617 -6.61 -40.77 2.77
N ALA A 618 -5.87 -41.31 1.81
CA ALA A 618 -5.87 -42.73 1.49
C ALA A 618 -5.45 -43.65 2.65
N PRO A 619 -4.38 -43.35 3.45
CA PRO A 619 -4.06 -44.14 4.64
C PRO A 619 -5.20 -44.16 5.69
N ALA A 620 -5.89 -43.02 5.90
CA ALA A 620 -6.97 -42.95 6.84
C ALA A 620 -8.22 -43.73 6.34
N GLN A 621 -8.49 -43.70 5.06
CA GLN A 621 -9.57 -44.49 4.44
C GLN A 621 -9.32 -45.98 4.63
N LYS A 622 -8.06 -46.44 4.41
CA LYS A 622 -7.68 -47.83 4.68
C LYS A 622 -7.83 -48.18 6.15
N TRP A 623 -7.37 -47.32 7.07
CA TRP A 623 -7.49 -47.53 8.50
C TRP A 623 -8.97 -47.62 8.94
N LEU A 624 -9.82 -46.77 8.40
CA LEU A 624 -11.26 -46.76 8.68
C LEU A 624 -11.91 -48.05 8.16
N GLY A 625 -11.48 -48.55 7.01
CA GLY A 625 -11.89 -49.87 6.51
C GLY A 625 -11.53 -50.98 7.50
N ASP A 626 -10.33 -50.96 8.08
CA ASP A 626 -9.89 -51.90 9.10
C ASP A 626 -10.75 -51.83 10.37
N CYS A 627 -11.14 -50.60 10.80
CA CYS A 627 -12.04 -50.44 11.95
C CYS A 627 -13.44 -51.12 11.68
N PHE A 628 -14.00 -50.92 10.50
CA PHE A 628 -15.27 -51.58 10.13
C PHE A 628 -15.13 -53.12 9.96
N THR A 629 -13.90 -53.57 9.64
CA THR A 629 -13.62 -55.01 9.56
C THR A 629 -13.57 -55.69 10.93
N ARG A 630 -12.91 -55.03 11.91
CA ARG A 630 -12.67 -55.61 13.24
C ARG A 630 -13.72 -55.25 14.27
N GLY A 631 -14.47 -54.17 14.05
CA GLY A 631 -15.39 -53.64 15.05
C GLY A 631 -14.67 -52.70 16.06
N ASP A 632 -13.51 -52.12 15.69
CA ASP A 632 -12.74 -51.25 16.56
C ASP A 632 -13.42 -49.88 16.65
N GLY A 633 -14.18 -49.62 17.72
CA GLY A 633 -14.87 -48.33 17.96
C GLY A 633 -16.13 -48.10 17.10
N VAL A 634 -16.47 -49.04 16.21
CA VAL A 634 -17.65 -49.08 15.36
C VAL A 634 -18.19 -50.51 15.25
N LEU A 635 -19.46 -50.68 14.88
CA LEU A 635 -19.97 -52.00 14.59
C LEU A 635 -19.33 -52.59 13.32
N VAL A 636 -19.07 -53.87 13.34
CA VAL A 636 -18.56 -54.58 12.14
C VAL A 636 -19.53 -54.37 10.98
N ASN A 637 -19.02 -53.88 9.89
CA ASN A 637 -19.79 -53.59 8.66
C ASN A 637 -18.95 -53.88 7.40
N PRO A 638 -19.07 -55.10 6.85
CA PRO A 638 -18.30 -55.51 5.67
C PRO A 638 -18.48 -54.59 4.46
N ALA A 639 -19.69 -54.15 4.19
CA ALA A 639 -19.99 -53.31 3.05
C ALA A 639 -19.35 -51.91 3.19
N ALA A 640 -19.38 -51.35 4.41
CA ALA A 640 -18.69 -50.09 4.71
C ALA A 640 -17.16 -50.24 4.57
N ALA A 641 -16.61 -51.35 5.08
CA ALA A 641 -15.19 -51.66 4.98
C ALA A 641 -14.72 -51.73 3.51
N ALA A 642 -15.39 -52.51 2.66
CA ALA A 642 -15.11 -52.64 1.24
C ALA A 642 -15.17 -51.29 0.51
N LYS A 643 -16.18 -50.46 0.82
CA LYS A 643 -16.32 -49.11 0.26
C LYS A 643 -15.16 -48.19 0.60
N TRP A 644 -14.64 -48.22 1.84
CA TRP A 644 -13.50 -47.43 2.26
C TRP A 644 -12.20 -47.96 1.68
N TYR A 645 -11.99 -49.27 1.59
CA TYR A 645 -10.88 -49.85 0.90
C TYR A 645 -10.85 -49.48 -0.59
N TYR A 646 -12.00 -49.50 -1.27
CA TYR A 646 -12.11 -49.06 -2.66
C TYR A 646 -11.66 -47.63 -2.85
N LYS A 647 -12.18 -46.70 -2.00
CA LYS A 647 -11.77 -45.28 -2.08
C LYS A 647 -10.25 -45.08 -1.92
N SER A 648 -9.61 -45.82 -1.06
CA SER A 648 -8.18 -45.79 -0.83
C SER A 648 -7.40 -46.45 -1.99
N ALA A 649 -7.90 -47.61 -2.48
CA ALA A 649 -7.27 -48.40 -3.54
C ALA A 649 -7.22 -47.66 -4.90
N VAL A 650 -8.30 -46.97 -5.27
CA VAL A 650 -8.32 -46.14 -6.50
C VAL A 650 -7.32 -44.99 -6.49
N GLN A 651 -6.92 -44.53 -5.31
CA GLN A 651 -5.84 -43.54 -5.15
C GLN A 651 -4.45 -44.17 -5.25
N GLY A 652 -4.35 -45.48 -5.47
CA GLY A 652 -3.10 -46.16 -5.63
C GLY A 652 -2.47 -46.70 -4.32
N PHE A 653 -3.17 -46.62 -3.16
CA PHE A 653 -2.56 -47.06 -1.88
C PHE A 653 -2.42 -48.60 -1.80
N PRO A 654 -1.18 -49.16 -1.81
CA PRO A 654 -0.95 -50.61 -2.04
C PRO A 654 -1.63 -51.51 -1.00
N SER A 655 -1.59 -51.12 0.28
CA SER A 655 -2.21 -51.89 1.32
C SER A 655 -3.73 -51.93 1.22
N ALA A 656 -4.38 -50.87 0.70
CA ALA A 656 -5.81 -50.86 0.47
C ALA A 656 -6.21 -51.65 -0.77
N GLN A 657 -5.37 -51.60 -1.82
CA GLN A 657 -5.56 -52.44 -3.02
C GLN A 657 -5.56 -53.93 -2.65
N LYS A 658 -4.62 -54.34 -1.80
CA LYS A 658 -4.56 -55.71 -1.29
C LYS A 658 -5.84 -56.05 -0.47
N ARG A 659 -6.27 -55.14 0.45
CA ARG A 659 -7.48 -55.37 1.25
C ARG A 659 -8.76 -55.44 0.42
N LEU A 660 -8.85 -54.61 -0.63
CA LEU A 660 -9.97 -54.67 -1.56
C LEU A 660 -9.95 -55.98 -2.37
N GLY A 661 -8.77 -56.43 -2.78
CA GLY A 661 -8.58 -57.74 -3.40
C GLY A 661 -9.06 -58.88 -2.49
N ASP A 662 -8.76 -58.83 -1.16
CA ASP A 662 -9.25 -59.80 -0.19
C ASP A 662 -10.79 -59.80 -0.13
N CYS A 663 -11.41 -58.62 -0.07
CA CYS A 663 -12.87 -58.49 -0.03
C CYS A 663 -13.53 -59.07 -1.28
N LEU A 664 -12.99 -58.83 -2.46
CA LEU A 664 -13.48 -59.37 -3.74
C LEU A 664 -13.25 -60.86 -3.87
N PHE A 665 -12.10 -61.36 -3.38
CA PHE A 665 -11.78 -62.77 -3.43
C PHE A 665 -12.69 -63.63 -2.57
N GLU A 666 -13.03 -63.13 -1.37
CA GLU A 666 -13.83 -63.82 -0.38
C GLU A 666 -15.33 -63.48 -0.48
N GLY A 667 -15.74 -62.49 -1.29
CA GLY A 667 -17.10 -62.00 -1.33
C GLY A 667 -17.50 -61.28 -0.04
N TRP A 668 -16.55 -60.69 0.68
CA TRP A 668 -16.80 -60.09 1.99
C TRP A 668 -17.15 -58.59 1.86
N GLY A 669 -18.44 -58.30 2.05
CA GLY A 669 -18.97 -56.93 1.96
C GLY A 669 -19.14 -56.38 0.55
N ILE A 670 -18.76 -57.16 -0.45
CA ILE A 670 -18.91 -56.91 -1.89
C ILE A 670 -19.09 -58.25 -2.57
N ALA A 671 -19.73 -58.30 -3.73
CA ALA A 671 -19.86 -59.53 -4.49
C ALA A 671 -18.52 -60.17 -4.82
N GLU A 672 -18.42 -61.49 -4.73
CA GLU A 672 -17.21 -62.23 -5.09
C GLU A 672 -16.88 -62.03 -6.54
N ASP A 673 -15.66 -61.58 -6.82
CA ASP A 673 -15.06 -61.45 -8.17
C ASP A 673 -13.56 -61.71 -8.10
N LYS A 674 -13.18 -62.98 -8.39
CA LYS A 674 -11.78 -63.42 -8.34
C LYS A 674 -10.95 -62.80 -9.44
N GLN A 675 -11.53 -62.40 -10.55
CA GLN A 675 -10.83 -61.78 -11.66
C GLN A 675 -10.44 -60.33 -11.28
N GLU A 676 -11.39 -59.55 -10.82
CA GLU A 676 -11.15 -58.20 -10.32
C GLU A 676 -10.18 -58.22 -9.11
N ALA A 677 -10.31 -59.20 -8.23
CA ALA A 677 -9.40 -59.37 -7.09
C ALA A 677 -7.94 -59.56 -7.57
N ALA A 678 -7.71 -60.39 -8.62
CA ALA A 678 -6.40 -60.54 -9.18
C ALA A 678 -5.79 -59.22 -9.75
N GLU A 679 -6.63 -58.43 -10.40
CA GLU A 679 -6.17 -57.11 -10.90
C GLU A 679 -5.73 -56.20 -9.76
N TRP A 680 -6.47 -56.14 -8.65
CA TRP A 680 -6.08 -55.32 -7.50
C TRP A 680 -4.85 -55.87 -6.78
N TYR A 681 -4.69 -57.18 -6.67
CA TYR A 681 -3.48 -57.79 -6.16
C TYR A 681 -2.28 -57.49 -7.06
N LEU A 682 -2.46 -57.53 -8.39
CA LEU A 682 -1.39 -57.17 -9.33
C LEU A 682 -0.91 -55.73 -9.19
N ARG A 683 -1.86 -54.78 -9.06
CA ARG A 683 -1.54 -53.37 -8.83
C ARG A 683 -0.78 -53.16 -7.50
N ALA A 684 -1.21 -53.86 -6.44
CA ALA A 684 -0.53 -53.81 -5.14
C ALA A 684 0.90 -54.44 -5.23
N ALA A 685 1.03 -55.58 -5.91
CA ALA A 685 2.28 -56.28 -6.07
C ALA A 685 3.32 -55.52 -6.90
N GLN A 686 2.88 -54.83 -7.97
CA GLN A 686 3.72 -53.91 -8.76
C GLN A 686 4.31 -52.78 -7.95
N GLN A 687 3.65 -52.38 -6.90
CA GLN A 687 4.09 -51.34 -5.94
C GLN A 687 4.87 -51.92 -4.75
N GLY A 688 5.25 -53.23 -4.81
CA GLY A 688 6.09 -53.87 -3.83
C GLY A 688 5.35 -54.45 -2.60
N ASN A 689 4.03 -54.62 -2.66
CA ASN A 689 3.27 -55.27 -1.58
C ASN A 689 3.55 -56.79 -1.60
N LYS A 690 4.34 -57.26 -0.65
CA LYS A 690 4.80 -58.69 -0.60
C LYS A 690 3.62 -59.66 -0.40
N GLU A 691 2.65 -59.36 0.45
CA GLU A 691 1.49 -60.20 0.67
C GLU A 691 0.67 -60.38 -0.61
N ALA A 692 0.49 -59.31 -1.40
CA ALA A 692 -0.18 -59.41 -2.69
C ALA A 692 0.61 -60.23 -3.70
N GLN A 693 1.95 -60.17 -3.69
CA GLN A 693 2.80 -61.00 -4.52
C GLN A 693 2.65 -62.48 -4.18
N GLU A 694 2.64 -62.81 -2.89
CA GLU A 694 2.46 -64.20 -2.39
C GLU A 694 1.07 -64.72 -2.77
N LEU A 695 0.00 -63.93 -2.66
CA LEU A 695 -1.37 -64.32 -2.99
C LEU A 695 -1.51 -64.58 -4.51
N LEU A 696 -0.91 -63.75 -5.38
CA LEU A 696 -0.89 -63.97 -6.83
C LEU A 696 -0.18 -65.25 -7.16
N GLN A 697 0.97 -65.50 -6.52
CA GLN A 697 1.75 -66.72 -6.76
C GLN A 697 0.96 -67.97 -6.34
N LYS A 698 0.32 -67.91 -5.19
CA LYS A 698 -0.46 -69.04 -4.62
C LYS A 698 -1.72 -69.35 -5.39
N TYR A 699 -2.50 -68.38 -5.79
CA TYR A 699 -3.85 -68.60 -6.31
C TYR A 699 -4.01 -68.44 -7.82
N TYR A 700 -3.10 -67.72 -8.48
CA TYR A 700 -3.21 -67.39 -9.91
C TYR A 700 -2.08 -67.92 -10.78
N TYR A 701 -0.88 -68.14 -10.23
CA TYR A 701 0.26 -68.65 -10.99
C TYR A 701 0.57 -70.14 -10.69
N SER A 702 0.23 -70.67 -9.52
CA SER A 702 0.41 -72.09 -9.20
C SER A 702 -0.58 -73.01 -9.92
N GLY A 703 -1.72 -72.49 -10.43
CA GLY A 703 -2.69 -73.24 -11.18
C GLY A 703 -2.32 -73.53 -12.65
N ASN A 704 -1.21 -72.98 -13.17
CA ASN A 704 -0.72 -73.23 -14.54
C ASN A 704 0.34 -74.35 -14.63
N GLN A 705 0.68 -75.02 -13.53
CA GLN A 705 1.59 -76.17 -13.52
C GLN A 705 0.90 -77.55 -13.55
N GLU A 706 -0.42 -77.56 -13.50
CA GLU A 706 -1.20 -78.79 -13.60
C GLU A 706 -2.16 -78.84 -14.82
N LYS A 707 -1.65 -78.40 -16.00
CA LYS A 707 -2.32 -78.74 -17.27
C LYS A 707 -1.29 -79.17 -18.33
#